data_8914635a1d5f4754bd70e22f4e31278e
#
_entry.id   8914635a1d5f4754bd70e22f4e31278e
#
_cell.length_a   1.000
_cell.length_b   1.000
_cell.length_c   1.000
_cell.angle_alpha   90.00
_cell.angle_beta   90.00
_cell.angle_gamma   90.00
#
_symmetry.space_group_name_H-M   'P 1'
#
loop_
_entity.id
_entity.type
_entity.pdbx_description
1 polymer ?
#
loop_
_entity_poly.entity_id
_entity_poly.type
_entity_poly.pdbx_seq_one_letter_code
_entity_poly.pdbx_strand_id
1 'polypeptide(L)'
;MKNMKKGFTISVMTAVLCIICICLIFHCFDGNKSEKDNIFRTNQKKIEILQDGSWTDYEIKGVNIGTGYPGVFPNEFGISEETYARWFNLIGEMNANTIRVYKIQSPWFYKAFAQYNETHENKIYLVQGVDFREDLMFSEENLLNPKQKNKVFQETKKTVDALHGKNITFDTDTGNMCYYSNDVSDYVLGYVLGVEWDEMFVDYLCRFNEGIAPYQGAYISSRQEANAVEIFFSQWGDYLLKYEDETYGTQKLLSFANWPETDPLVNEVSPKLSVASATENTEAFIDLENLQLSDKVESGMFASYNVYPYFPASLQYGKYTEYIDDEGNRNPYRKYLMELVDHHSCPVIITEYGVPASRSPAYKDVWRNLSQGGNNETEQGIALLEMYEDIQKAGCAGGMVFTWQDEWFKRSWNEKSLSNPDGRASWSNAQSIEQFYGLLAFEPGDGKAENYPDGKISEWSKEDVVLENNDTKLSMKSDEKYIYFMVQGLSDIKSGNSINLALDVLPNAGTTYTKNLDFAIPVDFLIQINAEKGSKLLVHDDSDLAVYSIAIKNKSAAVTDIYKKAEELMLPLKNNTDTFHVASRASGSVNNFLLNEKPLENVGMLKHGNANPNSENYDSNADYCINGDIVEVRIPWSLLNFYDPSKCMVCLLYTS
;
A
#
# COMPACT_ATOMS: atom_id res chain seq x y z
N MET A 1 58.64 -9.81 -60.20
CA MET A 1 58.86 -10.17 -58.79
C MET A 1 59.07 -9.01 -57.84
N LYS A 2 59.61 -7.85 -58.22
CA LYS A 2 59.88 -6.69 -57.33
C LYS A 2 58.54 -5.93 -56.94
N ASN A 3 57.50 -5.89 -57.80
CA ASN A 3 56.24 -5.21 -57.53
C ASN A 3 55.23 -6.04 -56.67
N MET A 4 55.34 -7.35 -56.68
CA MET A 4 54.59 -8.22 -55.84
C MET A 4 54.99 -8.14 -54.36
N LYS A 5 56.30 -7.99 -54.07
CA LYS A 5 56.80 -7.84 -52.70
C LYS A 5 56.39 -6.51 -52.05
N LYS A 6 56.32 -5.41 -52.84
CA LYS A 6 55.80 -4.10 -52.31
C LYS A 6 54.33 -4.10 -51.95
N GLY A 7 53.46 -4.74 -52.77
CA GLY A 7 52.02 -4.85 -52.49
C GLY A 7 51.76 -5.68 -51.23
N PHE A 8 52.48 -6.78 -51.04
CA PHE A 8 52.31 -7.65 -49.86
C PHE A 8 52.76 -6.94 -48.56
N THR A 9 53.85 -6.18 -48.61
CA THR A 9 54.39 -5.43 -47.45
C THR A 9 53.42 -4.29 -47.03
N ILE A 10 52.79 -3.59 -48.00
CA ILE A 10 51.81 -2.53 -47.74
C ILE A 10 50.56 -3.15 -47.15
N SER A 11 50.06 -4.28 -47.67
CA SER A 11 48.87 -4.97 -47.16
C SER A 11 49.09 -5.48 -45.72
N VAL A 12 50.27 -5.99 -45.39
CA VAL A 12 50.58 -6.42 -44.00
C VAL A 12 50.73 -5.23 -43.05
N MET A 13 51.34 -4.12 -43.48
CA MET A 13 51.39 -2.91 -42.65
C MET A 13 50.02 -2.31 -42.39
N THR A 14 49.10 -2.31 -43.38
CA THR A 14 47.74 -1.83 -43.19
C THR A 14 46.96 -2.72 -42.24
N ALA A 15 47.10 -4.05 -42.35
CA ALA A 15 46.46 -4.98 -41.43
C ALA A 15 46.96 -4.83 -39.98
N VAL A 16 48.27 -4.64 -39.80
CA VAL A 16 48.90 -4.40 -38.49
C VAL A 16 48.46 -3.05 -37.91
N LEU A 17 48.37 -1.99 -38.73
CA LEU A 17 47.81 -0.70 -38.29
C LEU A 17 46.35 -0.80 -37.89
N CYS A 18 45.52 -1.54 -38.66
CA CYS A 18 44.12 -1.79 -38.29
C CYS A 18 44.01 -2.57 -36.98
N ILE A 19 44.85 -3.58 -36.75
CA ILE A 19 44.88 -4.33 -35.49
C ILE A 19 45.32 -3.42 -34.33
N ILE A 20 46.34 -2.58 -34.53
CA ILE A 20 46.80 -1.62 -33.52
C ILE A 20 45.71 -0.57 -33.25
N CYS A 21 45.01 -0.07 -34.26
CA CYS A 21 43.87 0.85 -34.07
C CYS A 21 42.72 0.16 -33.36
N ILE A 22 42.42 -1.10 -33.68
CA ILE A 22 41.39 -1.89 -32.98
C ILE A 22 41.80 -2.14 -31.52
N CYS A 23 43.10 -2.49 -31.27
CA CYS A 23 43.58 -2.64 -29.90
C CYS A 23 43.64 -1.31 -29.13
N LEU A 24 43.97 -0.19 -29.79
CA LEU A 24 43.89 1.13 -29.18
C LEU A 24 42.44 1.58 -28.95
N ILE A 25 41.50 1.24 -29.83
CA ILE A 25 40.09 1.44 -29.63
C ILE A 25 39.58 0.57 -28.47
N PHE A 26 39.99 -0.70 -28.40
CA PHE A 26 39.65 -1.54 -27.24
C PHE A 26 40.34 -1.08 -25.96
N HIS A 27 41.55 -0.52 -26.02
CA HIS A 27 42.22 0.07 -24.83
C HIS A 27 41.68 1.44 -24.46
N CYS A 28 41.05 2.18 -25.41
CA CYS A 28 40.30 3.40 -25.12
C CYS A 28 38.84 3.10 -24.68
N PHE A 29 38.34 1.87 -24.94
CA PHE A 29 37.06 1.36 -24.42
C PHE A 29 37.20 0.51 -23.14
N ASP A 30 38.41 0.08 -22.74
CA ASP A 30 38.74 -0.11 -21.33
C ASP A 30 38.85 1.31 -20.72
N GLY A 31 37.69 2.00 -20.76
CA GLY A 31 37.54 3.27 -20.09
C GLY A 31 37.95 3.08 -18.65
N ASN A 32 38.79 3.97 -18.15
CA ASN A 32 38.91 4.22 -16.72
C ASN A 32 37.52 3.98 -16.11
N LYS A 33 37.35 2.89 -15.37
CA LYS A 33 36.32 2.86 -14.35
C LYS A 33 36.60 4.11 -13.52
N SER A 34 35.90 5.19 -13.72
CA SER A 34 35.86 6.23 -12.72
C SER A 34 35.32 5.52 -11.51
N GLU A 35 36.13 5.28 -10.49
CA GLU A 35 35.65 4.94 -9.19
C GLU A 35 34.63 6.04 -8.88
N LYS A 36 33.33 5.71 -9.03
CA LYS A 36 32.28 6.58 -8.57
C LYS A 36 32.28 6.41 -7.06
N ASP A 37 32.58 7.48 -6.34
CA ASP A 37 32.57 7.46 -4.88
C ASP A 37 31.15 7.06 -4.41
N ASN A 38 31.08 6.11 -3.49
CA ASN A 38 29.84 5.80 -2.80
C ASN A 38 29.44 7.03 -1.99
N ILE A 39 28.25 7.55 -2.24
CA ILE A 39 27.76 8.76 -1.55
C ILE A 39 27.03 8.45 -0.24
N PHE A 40 26.65 7.19 -0.01
CA PHE A 40 26.02 6.73 1.23
C PHE A 40 26.82 5.60 1.86
N ARG A 41 26.83 5.60 3.19
CA ARG A 41 27.35 4.48 3.97
C ARG A 41 26.55 4.32 5.28
N THR A 42 26.70 3.16 5.91
CA THR A 42 26.27 2.96 7.30
C THR A 42 27.43 3.19 8.25
N ASN A 43 27.16 3.82 9.38
CA ASN A 43 28.12 3.98 10.48
C ASN A 43 27.40 3.66 11.80
N GLN A 44 27.65 2.46 12.33
CA GLN A 44 26.89 1.91 13.45
C GLN A 44 25.36 1.93 13.15
N LYS A 45 24.57 2.61 13.95
CA LYS A 45 23.11 2.73 13.81
C LYS A 45 22.68 3.95 12.97
N LYS A 46 23.59 4.56 12.21
CA LYS A 46 23.32 5.76 11.42
C LYS A 46 23.59 5.52 9.94
N ILE A 47 22.85 6.26 9.11
CA ILE A 47 23.18 6.45 7.70
C ILE A 47 23.94 7.76 7.58
N GLU A 48 25.01 7.76 6.81
CA GLU A 48 25.79 8.95 6.49
C GLU A 48 25.79 9.20 4.99
N ILE A 49 25.80 10.48 4.63
CA ILE A 49 25.94 10.96 3.26
C ILE A 49 27.25 11.73 3.10
N LEU A 50 27.93 11.54 1.97
CA LEU A 50 29.13 12.28 1.60
C LEU A 50 28.72 13.62 0.95
N GLN A 51 28.96 14.72 1.65
CA GLN A 51 28.71 16.08 1.15
C GLN A 51 29.96 16.94 1.33
N ASP A 52 30.37 17.63 0.28
CA ASP A 52 31.55 18.51 0.29
C ASP A 52 32.82 17.84 0.85
N GLY A 53 33.00 16.54 0.57
CA GLY A 53 34.13 15.75 1.03
C GLY A 53 34.09 15.34 2.51
N SER A 54 32.95 15.51 3.18
CA SER A 54 32.74 15.12 4.56
C SER A 54 31.51 14.25 4.73
N TRP A 55 31.60 13.22 5.59
CA TRP A 55 30.46 12.39 5.96
C TRP A 55 29.62 13.07 7.03
N THR A 56 28.33 13.16 6.80
CA THR A 56 27.34 13.75 7.71
C THR A 56 26.16 12.81 7.92
N ASP A 57 25.53 12.86 9.10
CA ASP A 57 24.35 12.07 9.41
C ASP A 57 23.23 12.39 8.41
N TYR A 58 22.57 11.36 7.89
CA TYR A 58 21.44 11.46 6.98
C TYR A 58 20.21 10.78 7.59
N GLU A 59 19.29 11.61 8.03
CA GLU A 59 18.00 11.15 8.55
C GLU A 59 16.98 11.03 7.40
N ILE A 60 16.35 9.87 7.27
CA ILE A 60 15.38 9.62 6.21
C ILE A 60 14.03 10.22 6.57
N LYS A 61 13.56 11.16 5.74
CA LYS A 61 12.21 11.69 5.68
C LYS A 61 11.61 11.26 4.36
N GLY A 62 11.05 10.07 4.35
CA GLY A 62 10.73 9.39 3.10
C GLY A 62 9.24 9.25 2.84
N VAL A 63 8.93 8.91 1.59
CA VAL A 63 7.59 8.53 1.14
C VAL A 63 7.65 7.40 0.13
N ASN A 64 6.76 6.43 0.25
CA ASN A 64 6.60 5.36 -0.72
C ASN A 64 5.79 5.86 -1.93
N ILE A 65 6.21 5.53 -3.14
CA ILE A 65 5.47 5.83 -4.37
C ILE A 65 5.03 4.52 -5.00
N GLY A 66 3.71 4.33 -5.07
CA GLY A 66 3.11 3.22 -5.80
C GLY A 66 3.06 3.49 -7.32
N THR A 67 2.65 2.47 -8.08
CA THR A 67 2.48 2.56 -9.53
C THR A 67 1.02 2.60 -9.96
N GLY A 68 0.09 2.56 -8.99
CA GLY A 68 -1.34 2.66 -9.22
C GLY A 68 -1.79 4.07 -9.57
N TYR A 69 -2.76 4.17 -10.48
CA TYR A 69 -3.42 5.40 -10.89
C TYR A 69 -4.89 5.10 -11.18
N PRO A 70 -5.83 6.03 -11.00
CA PRO A 70 -7.23 5.76 -11.32
C PRO A 70 -7.43 5.15 -12.71
N GLY A 71 -8.10 4.01 -12.77
CA GLY A 71 -8.33 3.25 -13.99
C GLY A 71 -7.17 2.41 -14.51
N VAL A 72 -6.01 2.42 -13.84
CA VAL A 72 -4.79 1.74 -14.30
C VAL A 72 -4.21 0.85 -13.19
N PHE A 73 -3.85 -0.38 -13.54
CA PHE A 73 -3.15 -1.28 -12.62
C PHE A 73 -1.64 -0.99 -12.57
N PRO A 74 -0.96 -1.39 -11.48
CA PRO A 74 0.45 -1.07 -11.25
C PRO A 74 1.41 -1.41 -12.39
N ASN A 75 1.19 -2.52 -13.10
CA ASN A 75 2.10 -2.99 -14.16
C ASN A 75 1.82 -2.36 -15.55
N GLU A 76 0.85 -1.46 -15.65
CA GLU A 76 0.45 -0.83 -16.91
C GLU A 76 1.18 0.49 -17.19
N PHE A 77 1.96 1.00 -16.25
CA PHE A 77 2.71 2.26 -16.35
C PHE A 77 1.87 3.46 -16.83
N GLY A 78 0.67 3.62 -16.22
CA GLY A 78 -0.29 4.65 -16.65
C GLY A 78 -0.03 6.06 -16.14
N ILE A 79 1.00 6.28 -15.31
CA ILE A 79 1.35 7.59 -14.76
C ILE A 79 2.27 8.30 -15.75
N SER A 80 1.96 9.55 -16.15
CA SER A 80 2.74 10.30 -17.13
C SER A 80 4.02 10.93 -16.55
N GLU A 81 4.96 11.32 -17.42
CA GLU A 81 6.18 12.05 -17.04
C GLU A 81 5.85 13.37 -16.33
N GLU A 82 4.86 14.11 -16.83
CA GLU A 82 4.44 15.39 -16.25
C GLU A 82 3.83 15.20 -14.85
N THR A 83 3.10 14.11 -14.64
CA THR A 83 2.55 13.75 -13.31
C THR A 83 3.68 13.46 -12.33
N TYR A 84 4.67 12.65 -12.73
CA TYR A 84 5.84 12.39 -11.89
C TYR A 84 6.64 13.65 -11.59
N ALA A 85 6.87 14.52 -12.59
CA ALA A 85 7.58 15.78 -12.38
C ALA A 85 6.85 16.68 -11.37
N ARG A 86 5.52 16.77 -11.45
CA ARG A 86 4.70 17.49 -10.46
C ARG A 86 4.81 16.86 -9.08
N TRP A 87 4.77 15.53 -8.99
CA TRP A 87 4.88 14.83 -7.71
C TRP A 87 6.23 15.04 -7.04
N PHE A 88 7.34 14.96 -7.77
CA PHE A 88 8.67 15.21 -7.19
C PHE A 88 8.81 16.64 -6.66
N ASN A 89 8.22 17.63 -7.34
CA ASN A 89 8.17 18.99 -6.81
C ASN A 89 7.41 19.06 -5.48
N LEU A 90 6.21 18.48 -5.41
CA LEU A 90 5.41 18.46 -4.18
C LEU A 90 6.10 17.70 -3.03
N ILE A 91 6.77 16.58 -3.34
CA ILE A 91 7.54 15.80 -2.37
C ILE A 91 8.71 16.63 -1.82
N GLY A 92 9.41 17.36 -2.69
CA GLY A 92 10.47 18.27 -2.28
C GLY A 92 9.97 19.45 -1.45
N GLU A 93 8.84 20.05 -1.83
CA GLU A 93 8.17 21.12 -1.07
C GLU A 93 7.73 20.66 0.33
N MET A 94 7.38 19.39 0.49
CA MET A 94 7.07 18.75 1.78
C MET A 94 8.33 18.54 2.66
N ASN A 95 9.53 18.84 2.16
CA ASN A 95 10.82 18.52 2.78
C ASN A 95 11.11 17.01 2.93
N ALA A 96 10.48 16.17 2.15
CA ALA A 96 10.91 14.79 2.04
C ALA A 96 12.22 14.73 1.22
N ASN A 97 13.14 13.91 1.69
CA ASN A 97 14.48 13.77 1.08
C ASN A 97 14.70 12.39 0.43
N THR A 98 13.75 11.48 0.61
CA THR A 98 13.86 10.09 0.14
C THR A 98 12.53 9.60 -0.41
N ILE A 99 12.57 8.87 -1.50
CA ILE A 99 11.42 8.12 -2.02
C ILE A 99 11.76 6.64 -2.08
N ARG A 100 10.77 5.78 -1.89
CA ARG A 100 10.90 4.34 -2.11
C ARG A 100 9.92 3.88 -3.18
N VAL A 101 10.38 2.99 -4.04
CA VAL A 101 9.55 2.26 -4.99
C VAL A 101 9.77 0.75 -4.82
N TYR A 102 8.71 -0.03 -5.01
CA TYR A 102 8.73 -1.48 -4.71
C TYR A 102 9.36 -2.31 -5.83
N LYS A 103 9.33 -1.79 -7.05
CA LYS A 103 9.86 -2.46 -8.24
C LYS A 103 10.27 -1.42 -9.29
N ILE A 104 10.82 -1.90 -10.39
CA ILE A 104 11.18 -1.05 -11.53
C ILE A 104 9.97 -0.21 -11.97
N GLN A 105 10.21 1.08 -12.16
CA GLN A 105 9.22 2.05 -12.59
C GLN A 105 9.28 2.26 -14.11
N SER A 106 8.35 3.03 -14.66
CA SER A 106 8.38 3.42 -16.06
C SER A 106 9.65 4.23 -16.41
N PRO A 107 10.14 4.21 -17.65
CA PRO A 107 11.31 5.00 -18.04
C PRO A 107 11.16 6.51 -17.79
N TRP A 108 9.95 7.03 -17.92
CA TRP A 108 9.66 8.45 -17.68
C TRP A 108 9.63 8.82 -16.21
N PHE A 109 9.42 7.87 -15.29
CA PHE A 109 9.67 8.09 -13.88
C PHE A 109 11.13 8.45 -13.63
N TYR A 110 12.06 7.61 -14.09
CA TYR A 110 13.51 7.85 -13.90
C TYR A 110 13.97 9.10 -14.65
N LYS A 111 13.38 9.41 -15.80
CA LYS A 111 13.67 10.65 -16.53
C LYS A 111 13.24 11.88 -15.73
N ALA A 112 11.99 11.92 -15.23
CA ALA A 112 11.50 13.02 -14.41
C ALA A 112 12.29 13.14 -13.09
N PHE A 113 12.66 12.01 -12.49
CA PHE A 113 13.47 11.96 -11.27
C PHE A 113 14.87 12.53 -11.47
N ALA A 114 15.55 12.15 -12.57
CA ALA A 114 16.84 12.74 -12.95
C ALA A 114 16.73 14.24 -13.13
N GLN A 115 15.74 14.73 -13.91
CA GLN A 115 15.51 16.14 -14.17
C GLN A 115 15.25 16.93 -12.88
N TYR A 116 14.46 16.40 -11.96
CA TYR A 116 14.23 17.03 -10.64
C TYR A 116 15.57 17.20 -9.91
N ASN A 117 16.35 16.12 -9.78
CA ASN A 117 17.61 16.16 -9.05
C ASN A 117 18.69 17.01 -9.73
N GLU A 118 18.72 17.10 -11.06
CA GLU A 118 19.63 17.99 -11.78
C GLU A 118 19.36 19.47 -11.54
N THR A 119 18.09 19.84 -11.34
CA THR A 119 17.64 21.25 -11.30
C THR A 119 17.41 21.80 -9.89
N HIS A 120 17.32 20.96 -8.87
CA HIS A 120 17.04 21.38 -7.48
C HIS A 120 18.29 21.20 -6.58
N GLU A 121 18.51 22.13 -5.66
CA GLU A 121 19.58 22.04 -4.66
C GLU A 121 19.30 20.89 -3.66
N ASN A 122 18.06 20.86 -3.13
CA ASN A 122 17.60 19.78 -2.26
C ASN A 122 17.29 18.54 -3.09
N LYS A 123 18.19 17.56 -3.01
CA LYS A 123 18.05 16.29 -3.73
C LYS A 123 17.05 15.38 -3.03
N ILE A 124 16.35 14.59 -3.83
CA ILE A 124 15.57 13.44 -3.36
C ILE A 124 16.34 12.19 -3.73
N TYR A 125 16.54 11.27 -2.77
CA TYR A 125 17.24 10.02 -3.03
C TYR A 125 16.28 8.84 -3.11
N LEU A 126 16.66 7.84 -3.88
CA LEU A 126 15.82 6.70 -4.20
C LEU A 126 16.23 5.46 -3.40
N VAL A 127 15.28 4.83 -2.75
CA VAL A 127 15.35 3.45 -2.29
C VAL A 127 14.58 2.59 -3.28
N GLN A 128 15.32 1.72 -3.98
CA GLN A 128 14.78 0.90 -5.06
C GLN A 128 14.44 -0.50 -4.58
N GLY A 129 13.20 -0.93 -4.78
CA GLY A 129 12.82 -2.34 -4.67
C GLY A 129 13.15 -3.12 -5.95
N VAL A 130 13.33 -4.42 -5.80
CA VAL A 130 13.46 -5.35 -6.92
C VAL A 130 12.20 -6.20 -6.99
N ASP A 131 11.64 -6.35 -8.20
CA ASP A 131 10.42 -7.11 -8.38
C ASP A 131 10.59 -8.55 -7.88
N PHE A 132 9.75 -8.91 -6.93
CA PHE A 132 9.66 -10.26 -6.39
C PHE A 132 8.23 -10.77 -6.61
N ARG A 133 8.13 -11.88 -7.29
CA ARG A 133 6.84 -12.47 -7.62
C ARG A 133 6.24 -13.13 -6.38
N GLU A 134 5.26 -12.49 -5.78
CA GLU A 134 4.55 -13.02 -4.60
C GLU A 134 3.88 -14.37 -4.86
N ASP A 135 3.49 -14.66 -6.13
CA ASP A 135 2.96 -15.98 -6.50
C ASP A 135 3.97 -17.13 -6.26
N LEU A 136 5.27 -16.83 -6.18
CA LEU A 136 6.28 -17.80 -5.80
C LEU A 136 6.18 -18.20 -4.32
N MET A 137 5.67 -17.31 -3.46
CA MET A 137 5.43 -17.64 -2.04
C MET A 137 4.30 -18.66 -1.86
N PHE A 138 3.30 -18.62 -2.73
CA PHE A 138 2.14 -19.51 -2.67
C PHE A 138 2.27 -20.71 -3.59
N SER A 139 3.39 -20.87 -4.31
CA SER A 139 3.70 -22.00 -5.14
C SER A 139 4.51 -23.04 -4.35
N GLU A 140 4.39 -24.32 -4.68
CA GLU A 140 5.25 -25.39 -4.14
C GLU A 140 6.72 -25.27 -4.63
N GLU A 141 7.10 -24.16 -5.26
CA GLU A 141 8.42 -23.94 -5.83
C GLU A 141 9.38 -23.38 -4.77
N ASN A 142 10.43 -24.12 -4.50
CA ASN A 142 11.48 -23.71 -3.55
C ASN A 142 12.37 -22.59 -4.10
N LEU A 143 12.45 -21.44 -3.42
CA LEU A 143 13.30 -20.29 -3.81
C LEU A 143 14.79 -20.63 -3.92
N LEU A 144 15.28 -21.61 -3.16
CA LEU A 144 16.67 -22.08 -3.25
C LEU A 144 16.91 -22.97 -4.48
N ASN A 145 15.85 -23.35 -5.20
CA ASN A 145 15.99 -24.04 -6.49
C ASN A 145 16.71 -23.11 -7.49
N PRO A 146 17.77 -23.57 -8.18
CA PRO A 146 18.54 -22.75 -9.12
C PRO A 146 17.69 -22.04 -10.18
N LYS A 147 16.61 -22.67 -10.65
CA LYS A 147 15.72 -22.07 -11.67
C LYS A 147 14.97 -20.85 -11.10
N GLN A 148 14.42 -20.96 -9.89
CA GLN A 148 13.68 -19.84 -9.26
C GLN A 148 14.62 -18.74 -8.83
N LYS A 149 15.72 -19.08 -8.19
CA LYS A 149 16.78 -18.13 -7.82
C LYS A 149 17.28 -17.34 -9.04
N ASN A 150 17.51 -17.99 -10.18
CA ASN A 150 17.94 -17.30 -11.40
C ASN A 150 16.88 -16.30 -11.91
N LYS A 151 15.59 -16.54 -11.74
CA LYS A 151 14.55 -15.56 -12.11
C LYS A 151 14.73 -14.28 -11.28
N VAL A 152 14.86 -14.42 -9.97
CA VAL A 152 15.09 -13.28 -9.06
C VAL A 152 16.37 -12.54 -9.41
N PHE A 153 17.45 -13.24 -9.70
CA PHE A 153 18.72 -12.64 -10.10
C PHE A 153 18.64 -11.90 -11.45
N GLN A 154 17.86 -12.38 -12.39
CA GLN A 154 17.63 -11.68 -13.66
C GLN A 154 16.84 -10.37 -13.46
N GLU A 155 15.81 -10.37 -12.61
CA GLU A 155 15.07 -9.14 -12.28
C GLU A 155 15.98 -8.14 -11.54
N THR A 156 16.81 -8.61 -10.62
CA THR A 156 17.82 -7.80 -9.95
C THR A 156 18.77 -7.14 -10.95
N LYS A 157 19.30 -7.93 -11.88
CA LYS A 157 20.17 -7.42 -12.94
C LYS A 157 19.50 -6.35 -13.78
N LYS A 158 18.26 -6.59 -14.23
CA LYS A 158 17.48 -5.61 -15.01
C LYS A 158 17.26 -4.30 -14.24
N THR A 159 16.94 -4.40 -12.96
CA THR A 159 16.72 -3.24 -12.11
C THR A 159 18.01 -2.41 -11.98
N VAL A 160 19.12 -3.05 -11.68
CA VAL A 160 20.43 -2.36 -11.60
C VAL A 160 20.79 -1.72 -12.94
N ASP A 161 20.67 -2.45 -14.05
CA ASP A 161 20.95 -1.94 -15.40
C ASP A 161 20.05 -0.72 -15.75
N ALA A 162 18.78 -0.73 -15.34
CA ALA A 162 17.86 0.37 -15.58
C ALA A 162 18.27 1.64 -14.81
N LEU A 163 18.70 1.50 -13.54
CA LEU A 163 19.15 2.63 -12.72
C LEU A 163 20.41 3.29 -13.27
N HIS A 164 21.29 2.51 -13.91
CA HIS A 164 22.50 2.98 -14.58
C HIS A 164 22.26 3.40 -16.06
N GLY A 165 21.01 3.49 -16.50
CA GLY A 165 20.68 3.95 -17.85
C GLY A 165 21.31 3.12 -18.97
N LYS A 166 21.47 1.80 -18.76
CA LYS A 166 22.21 0.93 -19.70
C LYS A 166 21.45 0.57 -20.98
N ASN A 167 20.45 1.36 -21.37
CA ASN A 167 19.70 1.17 -22.60
C ASN A 167 19.06 -0.23 -22.73
N ILE A 168 18.46 -0.71 -21.65
CA ILE A 168 17.74 -1.97 -21.64
C ILE A 168 16.32 -1.79 -22.16
N THR A 169 15.77 -2.85 -22.75
CA THR A 169 14.37 -2.95 -23.07
C THR A 169 13.67 -3.87 -22.07
N PHE A 170 12.48 -3.51 -21.70
CA PHE A 170 11.66 -4.25 -20.76
C PHE A 170 10.24 -4.38 -21.33
N ASP A 171 9.70 -5.61 -21.31
CA ASP A 171 8.30 -5.85 -21.67
C ASP A 171 7.40 -5.58 -20.46
N THR A 172 6.40 -4.73 -20.65
CA THR A 172 5.33 -4.57 -19.67
C THR A 172 4.31 -5.70 -19.79
N ASP A 173 3.46 -5.87 -18.77
CA ASP A 173 2.34 -6.82 -18.82
C ASP A 173 1.35 -6.53 -19.96
N THR A 174 1.37 -5.31 -20.49
CA THR A 174 0.59 -4.89 -21.65
C THR A 174 1.29 -5.16 -23.00
N GLY A 175 2.50 -5.73 -22.98
CA GLY A 175 3.30 -6.01 -24.17
C GLY A 175 3.99 -4.78 -24.77
N ASN A 176 4.04 -3.67 -24.05
CA ASN A 176 4.76 -2.46 -24.47
C ASN A 176 6.24 -2.58 -24.12
N MET A 177 7.11 -2.27 -25.08
CA MET A 177 8.55 -2.19 -24.87
C MET A 177 8.93 -0.88 -24.20
N CYS A 178 9.56 -0.96 -23.03
CA CYS A 178 10.11 0.19 -22.32
C CYS A 178 11.63 0.27 -22.53
N TYR A 179 12.14 1.49 -22.70
CA TYR A 179 13.56 1.74 -22.96
C TYR A 179 14.14 2.68 -21.90
N TYR A 180 15.11 2.18 -21.14
CA TYR A 180 15.75 2.89 -20.04
C TYR A 180 17.09 3.44 -20.49
N SER A 181 17.24 4.76 -20.43
CA SER A 181 18.45 5.47 -20.89
C SER A 181 18.96 6.55 -19.92
N ASN A 182 18.20 6.83 -18.86
CA ASN A 182 18.59 7.83 -17.88
C ASN A 182 19.36 7.17 -16.74
N ASP A 183 20.61 7.58 -16.55
CA ASP A 183 21.41 7.18 -15.39
C ASP A 183 20.96 7.97 -14.16
N VAL A 184 20.40 7.30 -13.18
CA VAL A 184 19.97 7.88 -11.88
C VAL A 184 20.79 7.31 -10.71
N SER A 185 21.81 6.55 -10.99
CA SER A 185 22.59 5.82 -9.99
C SER A 185 23.21 6.73 -8.93
N ASP A 186 23.55 7.96 -9.27
CA ASP A 186 24.10 8.94 -8.32
C ASP A 186 23.04 9.41 -7.27
N TYR A 187 21.76 9.13 -7.54
CA TYR A 187 20.65 9.47 -6.62
C TYR A 187 20.05 8.24 -5.95
N VAL A 188 20.64 7.06 -6.09
CA VAL A 188 20.19 5.85 -5.42
C VAL A 188 20.87 5.75 -4.06
N LEU A 189 20.06 5.76 -3.00
CA LEU A 189 20.49 5.54 -1.61
C LEU A 189 20.78 4.07 -1.37
N GLY A 190 19.88 3.19 -1.78
CA GLY A 190 20.00 1.77 -1.53
C GLY A 190 18.88 0.92 -2.13
N TYR A 191 18.95 -0.36 -1.84
CA TYR A 191 17.97 -1.36 -2.24
C TYR A 191 17.24 -1.93 -1.04
N VAL A 192 15.94 -2.17 -1.18
CA VAL A 192 15.15 -3.01 -0.28
C VAL A 192 14.62 -4.18 -1.09
N LEU A 193 15.13 -5.37 -0.81
CA LEU A 193 14.82 -6.59 -1.54
C LEU A 193 13.69 -7.36 -0.86
N GLY A 194 12.82 -7.95 -1.66
CA GLY A 194 11.71 -8.77 -1.17
C GLY A 194 10.46 -7.96 -0.82
N VAL A 195 9.60 -8.59 -0.07
CA VAL A 195 8.25 -8.14 0.28
C VAL A 195 7.97 -8.40 1.77
N GLU A 196 6.78 -8.13 2.26
CA GLU A 196 6.30 -8.65 3.54
C GLU A 196 6.17 -10.17 3.46
N TRP A 197 7.10 -10.87 4.09
CA TRP A 197 7.20 -12.32 3.99
C TRP A 197 6.08 -12.99 4.80
N ASP A 198 5.27 -13.80 4.14
CA ASP A 198 4.25 -14.60 4.83
C ASP A 198 4.89 -15.60 5.78
N GLU A 199 4.43 -15.63 7.04
CA GLU A 199 4.96 -16.48 8.10
C GLU A 199 4.93 -17.97 7.73
N MET A 200 3.85 -18.44 7.10
CA MET A 200 3.74 -19.85 6.68
C MET A 200 4.72 -20.16 5.56
N PHE A 201 5.00 -19.20 4.69
CA PHE A 201 5.99 -19.38 3.63
C PHE A 201 7.41 -19.47 4.20
N VAL A 202 7.76 -18.63 5.17
CA VAL A 202 9.07 -18.69 5.86
C VAL A 202 9.25 -20.04 6.54
N ASP A 203 8.25 -20.48 7.32
CA ASP A 203 8.23 -21.79 7.96
C ASP A 203 8.36 -22.94 6.95
N TYR A 204 7.58 -22.89 5.86
CA TYR A 204 7.65 -23.90 4.78
C TYR A 204 9.06 -23.96 4.16
N LEU A 205 9.65 -22.81 3.83
CA LEU A 205 10.97 -22.76 3.21
C LEU A 205 12.05 -23.30 4.13
N CYS A 206 11.98 -22.98 5.41
CA CYS A 206 12.91 -23.47 6.44
C CYS A 206 12.80 -25.00 6.61
N ARG A 207 11.60 -25.53 6.77
CA ARG A 207 11.38 -26.99 6.92
C ARG A 207 11.77 -27.76 5.66
N PHE A 208 11.45 -27.24 4.49
CA PHE A 208 11.78 -27.90 3.21
C PHE A 208 13.28 -27.99 2.97
N ASN A 209 14.06 -27.07 3.53
CA ASN A 209 15.52 -26.99 3.38
C ASN A 209 16.26 -27.24 4.70
N GLU A 210 15.70 -28.03 5.62
CA GLU A 210 16.34 -28.37 6.87
C GLU A 210 17.75 -28.95 6.64
N GLY A 211 18.74 -28.44 7.38
CA GLY A 211 20.13 -28.85 7.25
C GLY A 211 20.89 -28.27 6.03
N ILE A 212 20.34 -27.27 5.35
CA ILE A 212 21.07 -26.53 4.33
C ILE A 212 22.35 -25.92 4.90
N ALA A 213 23.45 -26.01 4.16
CA ALA A 213 24.73 -25.43 4.58
C ALA A 213 24.73 -23.91 4.47
N PRO A 214 25.40 -23.19 5.38
CA PRO A 214 25.61 -21.75 5.29
C PRO A 214 26.24 -21.34 3.98
N TYR A 215 25.84 -20.19 3.46
CA TYR A 215 26.38 -19.62 2.23
C TYR A 215 27.67 -18.84 2.49
N GLN A 216 28.66 -19.00 1.60
CA GLN A 216 29.90 -18.23 1.62
C GLN A 216 30.02 -17.46 0.31
N GLY A 217 29.72 -16.16 0.36
CA GLY A 217 29.79 -15.23 -0.77
C GLY A 217 31.05 -14.39 -0.79
N ALA A 218 31.21 -13.59 -1.83
CA ALA A 218 32.34 -12.66 -1.97
C ALA A 218 32.09 -11.33 -1.23
N TYR A 219 30.84 -10.90 -1.14
CA TYR A 219 30.39 -9.68 -0.50
C TYR A 219 29.55 -9.98 0.75
N ILE A 220 28.67 -10.97 0.69
CA ILE A 220 27.80 -11.37 1.79
C ILE A 220 27.89 -12.87 2.00
N SER A 221 28.04 -13.28 3.26
CA SER A 221 27.95 -14.67 3.71
C SER A 221 26.84 -14.81 4.76
N SER A 222 26.29 -16.01 4.94
CA SER A 222 25.39 -16.29 6.07
C SER A 222 26.17 -16.87 7.26
N ARG A 223 25.68 -16.59 8.47
CA ARG A 223 26.17 -17.23 9.70
C ARG A 223 25.80 -18.71 9.75
N GLN A 224 26.39 -19.43 10.72
CA GLN A 224 26.15 -20.86 10.89
C GLN A 224 24.71 -21.17 11.33
N GLU A 225 24.11 -20.27 12.10
CA GLU A 225 22.75 -20.32 12.62
C GLU A 225 21.68 -19.84 11.65
N ALA A 226 22.06 -19.28 10.50
CA ALA A 226 21.15 -18.73 9.50
C ALA A 226 20.17 -19.79 8.96
N ASN A 227 18.90 -19.42 8.92
CA ASN A 227 17.86 -20.26 8.35
C ASN A 227 17.84 -20.18 6.80
N ALA A 228 16.96 -20.95 6.17
CA ALA A 228 16.94 -21.08 4.71
C ALA A 228 16.59 -19.76 3.98
N VAL A 229 15.76 -18.90 4.57
CA VAL A 229 15.41 -17.58 4.00
C VAL A 229 16.61 -16.64 4.09
N GLU A 230 17.30 -16.60 5.21
CA GLU A 230 18.50 -15.79 5.43
C GLU A 230 19.67 -16.24 4.54
N ILE A 231 19.79 -17.55 4.28
CA ILE A 231 20.73 -18.09 3.31
C ILE A 231 20.37 -17.64 1.88
N PHE A 232 19.09 -17.65 1.52
CA PHE A 232 18.62 -17.10 0.25
C PHE A 232 18.93 -15.60 0.13
N PHE A 233 18.69 -14.82 1.18
CA PHE A 233 19.01 -13.40 1.23
C PHE A 233 20.50 -13.15 1.07
N SER A 234 21.34 -13.95 1.75
CA SER A 234 22.80 -13.85 1.58
C SER A 234 23.23 -14.06 0.11
N GLN A 235 22.62 -15.06 -0.56
CA GLN A 235 22.91 -15.31 -1.99
C GLN A 235 22.39 -14.20 -2.90
N TRP A 236 21.23 -13.63 -2.58
CA TRP A 236 20.63 -12.56 -3.39
C TRP A 236 21.40 -11.25 -3.24
N GLY A 237 21.72 -10.86 -2.00
CA GLY A 237 22.51 -9.66 -1.73
C GLY A 237 23.94 -9.75 -2.28
N ASP A 238 24.60 -10.91 -2.12
CA ASP A 238 25.92 -11.16 -2.71
C ASP A 238 25.92 -11.00 -4.24
N TYR A 239 24.88 -11.54 -4.89
CA TYR A 239 24.72 -11.38 -6.35
C TYR A 239 24.53 -9.92 -6.75
N LEU A 240 23.68 -9.16 -6.05
CA LEU A 240 23.40 -7.75 -6.35
C LEU A 240 24.67 -6.90 -6.20
N LEU A 241 25.29 -6.93 -5.01
CA LEU A 241 26.48 -6.12 -4.73
C LEU A 241 27.63 -6.46 -5.67
N LYS A 242 27.86 -7.76 -5.89
CA LYS A 242 28.87 -8.21 -6.84
C LYS A 242 28.61 -7.71 -8.26
N TYR A 243 27.36 -7.81 -8.73
CA TYR A 243 27.00 -7.39 -10.08
C TYR A 243 27.18 -5.89 -10.26
N GLU A 244 26.71 -5.09 -9.32
CA GLU A 244 26.81 -3.63 -9.40
C GLU A 244 28.27 -3.15 -9.30
N ASP A 245 29.02 -3.66 -8.34
CA ASP A 245 30.42 -3.29 -8.17
C ASP A 245 31.28 -3.73 -9.36
N GLU A 246 31.20 -4.99 -9.80
CA GLU A 246 32.03 -5.48 -10.93
C GLU A 246 31.62 -4.82 -12.27
N THR A 247 30.36 -4.41 -12.44
CA THR A 247 29.84 -3.85 -13.70
C THR A 247 30.00 -2.33 -13.77
N TYR A 248 29.65 -1.65 -12.67
CA TYR A 248 29.53 -0.20 -12.62
C TYR A 248 30.53 0.49 -11.69
N GLY A 249 31.22 -0.26 -10.83
CA GLY A 249 32.20 0.29 -9.87
C GLY A 249 31.52 1.11 -8.75
N THR A 250 30.27 0.80 -8.39
CA THR A 250 29.53 1.47 -7.32
C THR A 250 28.89 0.44 -6.41
N GLN A 251 28.63 0.84 -5.17
CA GLN A 251 27.86 0.05 -4.20
C GLN A 251 26.80 0.95 -3.57
N LYS A 252 25.61 0.43 -3.36
CA LYS A 252 24.53 1.10 -2.65
C LYS A 252 24.23 0.37 -1.35
N LEU A 253 23.57 1.05 -0.40
CA LEU A 253 23.11 0.40 0.81
C LEU A 253 22.16 -0.75 0.46
N LEU A 254 22.18 -1.81 1.24
CA LEU A 254 21.36 -2.99 1.01
C LEU A 254 20.48 -3.30 2.21
N SER A 255 19.26 -3.69 1.96
CA SER A 255 18.33 -4.23 2.94
C SER A 255 17.40 -5.26 2.35
N PHE A 256 16.69 -5.97 3.24
CA PHE A 256 15.62 -6.89 2.90
C PHE A 256 14.37 -6.46 3.65
N ALA A 257 13.22 -6.46 2.97
CA ALA A 257 11.96 -6.12 3.59
C ALA A 257 11.64 -7.09 4.74
N ASN A 258 11.14 -6.56 5.83
CA ASN A 258 10.65 -7.34 6.97
C ASN A 258 9.45 -6.61 7.61
N TRP A 259 8.75 -7.30 8.49
CA TRP A 259 7.59 -6.79 9.21
C TRP A 259 7.38 -7.55 10.53
N PRO A 260 6.48 -7.09 11.41
CA PRO A 260 6.36 -7.68 12.75
C PRO A 260 5.96 -9.17 12.81
N GLU A 261 5.39 -9.76 11.75
CA GLU A 261 5.03 -11.19 11.76
C GLU A 261 6.24 -12.12 11.55
N THR A 262 7.33 -11.60 10.97
CA THR A 262 8.56 -12.36 10.72
C THR A 262 9.80 -11.70 11.32
N ASP A 263 9.64 -10.75 12.24
CA ASP A 263 10.75 -10.11 12.92
C ASP A 263 11.48 -11.07 13.91
N PRO A 264 12.72 -10.76 14.27
CA PRO A 264 13.50 -11.59 15.20
C PRO A 264 13.05 -11.47 16.67
N LEU A 265 12.15 -10.54 17.02
CA LEU A 265 11.74 -10.26 18.40
C LEU A 265 10.61 -11.17 18.91
N VAL A 266 9.95 -11.89 18.03
CA VAL A 266 8.72 -12.66 18.33
C VAL A 266 8.95 -13.80 19.32
N ASN A 267 10.17 -14.25 19.53
CA ASN A 267 10.48 -15.48 20.27
C ASN A 267 10.28 -15.40 21.79
N GLU A 268 10.07 -14.23 22.41
CA GLU A 268 10.08 -14.18 23.88
C GLU A 268 8.70 -14.02 24.55
N VAL A 269 7.66 -13.47 23.94
CA VAL A 269 6.49 -13.03 24.76
C VAL A 269 5.12 -13.09 24.07
N SER A 270 4.99 -13.41 22.81
CA SER A 270 3.65 -13.41 22.22
C SER A 270 3.10 -14.82 22.07
N PRO A 271 2.00 -15.18 22.73
CA PRO A 271 1.20 -16.27 22.21
C PRO A 271 0.74 -15.76 20.82
N LYS A 272 1.29 -16.35 19.75
CA LYS A 272 0.88 -16.07 18.39
C LYS A 272 -0.63 -16.25 18.30
N LEU A 273 -1.35 -15.15 18.28
CA LEU A 273 -2.79 -15.09 18.09
C LEU A 273 -3.13 -15.17 16.59
N SER A 274 -2.26 -15.75 15.78
CA SER A 274 -2.66 -16.12 14.43
C SER A 274 -3.59 -17.32 14.52
N VAL A 275 -4.78 -17.16 14.01
CA VAL A 275 -5.81 -18.22 13.92
C VAL A 275 -5.34 -19.43 13.10
N ALA A 276 -4.20 -19.33 12.43
CA ALA A 276 -3.63 -20.37 11.58
C ALA A 276 -2.53 -21.23 12.25
N SER A 277 -1.88 -20.78 13.31
CA SER A 277 -0.76 -21.53 13.90
C SER A 277 -1.11 -22.18 15.25
N ALA A 278 -1.99 -23.17 15.22
CA ALA A 278 -2.11 -24.13 16.32
C ALA A 278 -0.97 -25.18 16.32
N THR A 279 0.12 -24.94 15.59
CA THR A 279 1.31 -25.81 15.59
C THR A 279 2.38 -25.17 16.45
N GLU A 280 2.61 -25.78 17.59
CA GLU A 280 3.72 -25.50 18.49
C GLU A 280 5.05 -25.52 17.71
N ASN A 281 5.89 -24.47 17.89
CA ASN A 281 7.23 -24.28 17.31
C ASN A 281 7.27 -23.80 15.84
N THR A 282 6.85 -22.60 15.55
CA THR A 282 7.23 -21.95 14.29
C THR A 282 8.50 -21.11 14.50
N GLU A 283 9.61 -21.53 13.91
CA GLU A 283 10.85 -20.74 13.77
C GLU A 283 10.76 -19.83 12.54
N ALA A 284 9.60 -19.24 12.30
CA ALA A 284 9.35 -18.39 11.14
C ALA A 284 9.77 -16.94 11.44
N PHE A 285 11.06 -16.70 11.57
CA PHE A 285 11.64 -15.36 11.74
C PHE A 285 12.76 -15.11 10.74
N ILE A 286 13.05 -13.87 10.50
CA ILE A 286 14.12 -13.36 9.63
C ILE A 286 14.94 -12.38 10.44
N ASP A 287 16.19 -12.74 10.70
CA ASP A 287 17.15 -11.90 11.41
C ASP A 287 18.29 -11.48 10.51
N LEU A 288 18.34 -10.18 10.22
CA LEU A 288 19.39 -9.61 9.38
C LEU A 288 20.79 -9.76 10.00
N GLU A 289 20.89 -9.94 11.33
CA GLU A 289 22.16 -10.18 12.03
C GLU A 289 22.80 -11.52 11.62
N ASN A 290 22.05 -12.42 11.00
CA ASN A 290 22.57 -13.66 10.44
C ASN A 290 23.27 -13.51 9.08
N LEU A 291 23.30 -12.31 8.51
CA LEU A 291 24.03 -11.96 7.30
C LEU A 291 25.34 -11.25 7.69
N GLN A 292 26.45 -11.66 7.08
CA GLN A 292 27.78 -11.09 7.32
C GLN A 292 28.33 -10.42 6.08
N LEU A 293 28.64 -9.13 6.19
CA LEU A 293 29.32 -8.38 5.15
C LEU A 293 30.82 -8.70 5.16
N SER A 294 31.44 -8.82 3.98
CA SER A 294 32.89 -8.87 3.83
C SER A 294 33.49 -7.47 3.82
N ASP A 295 34.83 -7.39 3.95
CA ASP A 295 35.57 -6.13 3.87
C ASP A 295 35.48 -5.44 2.47
N LYS A 296 34.85 -6.09 1.49
CA LYS A 296 34.61 -5.51 0.17
C LYS A 296 33.38 -4.60 0.13
N VAL A 297 32.52 -4.71 1.13
CA VAL A 297 31.30 -3.91 1.18
C VAL A 297 31.59 -2.60 1.90
N GLU A 298 31.69 -1.53 1.15
CA GLU A 298 31.98 -0.18 1.65
C GLU A 298 30.71 0.60 2.02
N SER A 299 29.56 0.29 1.39
CA SER A 299 28.29 0.96 1.60
C SER A 299 27.61 0.53 2.92
N GLY A 300 27.45 -0.75 3.14
CA GLY A 300 26.82 -1.33 4.32
C GLY A 300 25.39 -1.82 4.13
N MET A 301 24.78 -2.29 5.22
CA MET A 301 23.38 -2.74 5.28
C MET A 301 22.59 -1.96 6.32
N PHE A 302 21.27 -1.92 6.15
CA PHE A 302 20.30 -1.43 7.13
C PHE A 302 19.16 -2.41 7.31
N ALA A 303 18.52 -2.42 8.47
CA ALA A 303 17.32 -3.19 8.73
C ALA A 303 16.08 -2.40 8.28
N SER A 304 15.18 -3.03 7.56
CA SER A 304 14.01 -2.42 6.93
C SER A 304 12.74 -3.08 7.46
N TYR A 305 11.85 -2.28 8.04
CA TYR A 305 10.59 -2.77 8.61
C TYR A 305 9.39 -1.96 8.16
N ASN A 306 8.32 -2.66 7.78
CA ASN A 306 6.98 -2.08 7.64
C ASN A 306 6.26 -2.24 8.97
N VAL A 307 5.94 -1.15 9.67
CA VAL A 307 5.37 -1.22 11.03
C VAL A 307 4.19 -0.28 11.17
N TYR A 308 3.06 -0.85 11.51
CA TYR A 308 1.81 -0.13 11.75
C TYR A 308 1.33 -0.30 13.19
N PRO A 309 0.80 0.75 13.86
CA PRO A 309 0.45 0.70 15.27
C PRO A 309 -0.69 -0.27 15.61
N TYR A 310 -1.57 -0.54 14.65
CA TYR A 310 -2.76 -1.37 14.79
C TYR A 310 -2.56 -2.84 14.42
N PHE A 311 -1.43 -3.20 13.79
CA PHE A 311 -1.16 -4.54 13.30
C PHE A 311 0.34 -4.91 13.44
N PRO A 312 0.70 -6.14 13.81
CA PRO A 312 -0.22 -7.18 14.27
C PRO A 312 -0.79 -6.88 15.65
N ALA A 313 -1.80 -7.64 16.00
CA ALA A 313 -2.47 -7.49 17.27
C ALA A 313 -1.56 -7.62 18.50
N SER A 314 -0.46 -8.35 18.39
CA SER A 314 0.55 -8.46 19.46
C SER A 314 1.14 -7.13 19.91
N LEU A 315 1.16 -6.11 19.04
CA LEU A 315 1.57 -4.75 19.40
C LEU A 315 0.56 -4.07 20.35
N GLN A 316 -0.68 -4.50 20.36
CA GLN A 316 -1.74 -3.92 21.19
C GLN A 316 -1.83 -4.54 22.59
N TYR A 317 -1.02 -5.58 22.89
CA TYR A 317 -1.06 -6.36 24.13
C TYR A 317 0.34 -6.72 24.62
N GLY A 318 0.40 -7.20 25.87
CA GLY A 318 1.63 -7.72 26.45
C GLY A 318 2.63 -6.63 26.84
N LYS A 319 3.92 -6.96 26.79
CA LYS A 319 5.01 -6.13 27.34
C LYS A 319 5.09 -4.71 26.76
N TYR A 320 4.75 -4.54 25.49
CA TYR A 320 4.83 -3.24 24.84
C TYR A 320 3.84 -2.23 25.41
N THR A 321 2.71 -2.70 25.92
CA THR A 321 1.66 -1.84 26.48
C THR A 321 1.98 -1.28 27.86
N GLU A 322 3.02 -1.76 28.51
CA GLU A 322 3.48 -1.23 29.81
C GLU A 322 4.31 0.05 29.66
N TYR A 323 4.80 0.33 28.45
CA TYR A 323 5.60 1.52 28.18
C TYR A 323 4.74 2.78 28.16
N ILE A 324 5.17 3.76 28.96
CA ILE A 324 4.62 5.11 28.99
C ILE A 324 5.67 6.06 28.40
N ASP A 325 5.29 6.82 27.39
CA ASP A 325 6.17 7.78 26.73
C ASP A 325 6.39 9.05 27.56
N ASP A 326 7.20 9.97 27.03
CA ASP A 326 7.57 11.22 27.69
C ASP A 326 6.38 12.17 27.90
N GLU A 327 5.34 11.99 27.10
CA GLU A 327 4.08 12.74 27.15
C GLU A 327 3.08 12.14 28.15
N GLY A 328 3.40 10.97 28.72
CA GLY A 328 2.56 10.24 29.68
C GLY A 328 1.53 9.33 29.02
N ASN A 329 1.65 9.07 27.73
CA ASN A 329 0.76 8.20 26.98
C ASN A 329 1.29 6.76 26.94
N ARG A 330 0.38 5.81 26.91
CA ARG A 330 0.73 4.42 26.63
C ARG A 330 1.08 4.28 25.14
N ASN A 331 2.34 3.91 24.85
CA ASN A 331 2.87 3.93 23.50
C ASN A 331 3.59 2.62 23.13
N PRO A 332 2.84 1.56 22.87
CA PRO A 332 3.41 0.26 22.48
C PRO A 332 4.17 0.31 21.15
N TYR A 333 3.76 1.18 20.22
CA TYR A 333 4.42 1.37 18.93
C TYR A 333 5.88 1.83 19.11
N ARG A 334 6.11 2.94 19.83
CA ARG A 334 7.47 3.43 20.12
C ARG A 334 8.32 2.38 20.83
N LYS A 335 7.73 1.67 21.80
CA LYS A 335 8.46 0.63 22.55
C LYS A 335 8.93 -0.52 21.66
N TYR A 336 8.10 -0.94 20.73
CA TYR A 336 8.46 -1.96 19.75
C TYR A 336 9.61 -1.50 18.85
N LEU A 337 9.53 -0.27 18.32
CA LEU A 337 10.60 0.32 17.52
C LEU A 337 11.93 0.42 18.27
N MET A 338 11.90 0.79 19.56
CA MET A 338 13.10 0.80 20.41
C MET A 338 13.73 -0.59 20.52
N GLU A 339 12.94 -1.64 20.65
CA GLU A 339 13.45 -3.02 20.72
C GLU A 339 14.07 -3.47 19.39
N LEU A 340 13.49 -3.08 18.24
CA LEU A 340 14.11 -3.30 16.93
C LEU A 340 15.47 -2.61 16.82
N VAL A 341 15.53 -1.33 17.24
CA VAL A 341 16.80 -0.57 17.24
C VAL A 341 17.82 -1.21 18.18
N ASP A 342 17.41 -1.67 19.35
CA ASP A 342 18.32 -2.31 20.31
C ASP A 342 18.87 -3.66 19.78
N HIS A 343 18.03 -4.42 19.07
CA HIS A 343 18.39 -5.72 18.51
C HIS A 343 19.44 -5.61 17.39
N HIS A 344 19.28 -4.68 16.46
CA HIS A 344 20.13 -4.58 15.30
C HIS A 344 21.44 -3.83 15.55
N SER A 345 22.54 -4.33 14.97
CA SER A 345 23.84 -3.66 14.95
C SER A 345 23.96 -2.57 13.87
N CYS A 346 23.07 -2.58 12.87
CA CYS A 346 22.98 -1.65 11.77
C CYS A 346 21.84 -0.64 11.95
N PRO A 347 21.73 0.42 11.10
CA PRO A 347 20.61 1.34 11.14
C PRO A 347 19.28 0.64 10.91
N VAL A 348 18.24 1.04 11.63
CA VAL A 348 16.85 0.59 11.43
C VAL A 348 16.07 1.69 10.72
N ILE A 349 15.42 1.38 9.61
CA ILE A 349 14.54 2.27 8.87
C ILE A 349 13.12 1.69 8.90
N ILE A 350 12.15 2.51 9.24
CA ILE A 350 10.74 2.13 9.11
C ILE A 350 10.30 2.46 7.68
N THR A 351 10.39 1.46 6.82
CA THR A 351 10.15 1.60 5.38
C THR A 351 8.69 1.73 5.00
N GLU A 352 7.79 1.40 5.92
CA GLU A 352 6.38 1.79 5.84
C GLU A 352 5.82 2.10 7.22
N TYR A 353 5.12 3.22 7.31
CA TYR A 353 4.25 3.58 8.41
C TYR A 353 3.11 4.46 7.90
N GLY A 354 1.95 4.39 8.53
CA GLY A 354 0.82 5.22 8.12
C GLY A 354 -0.53 4.75 8.67
N VAL A 355 -1.53 5.56 8.44
CA VAL A 355 -2.94 5.26 8.67
C VAL A 355 -3.74 5.77 7.47
N PRO A 356 -4.81 5.07 7.03
CA PRO A 356 -5.61 5.54 5.90
C PRO A 356 -6.70 6.51 6.35
N ALA A 357 -7.03 7.48 5.49
CA ALA A 357 -8.18 8.39 5.63
C ALA A 357 -9.46 7.75 5.08
N SER A 358 -9.72 6.48 5.39
CA SER A 358 -10.92 5.77 4.97
C SER A 358 -12.07 5.98 5.95
N ARG A 359 -13.29 5.85 5.44
CA ARG A 359 -14.53 6.10 6.20
C ARG A 359 -14.72 5.13 7.38
N SER A 360 -14.28 3.90 7.26
CA SER A 360 -14.52 2.86 8.27
C SER A 360 -13.22 2.27 8.80
N PRO A 361 -13.10 2.00 10.11
CA PRO A 361 -11.98 1.28 10.66
C PRO A 361 -12.12 -0.23 10.42
N ALA A 362 -11.00 -0.91 10.12
CA ALA A 362 -10.90 -2.37 10.10
C ALA A 362 -10.07 -2.92 11.25
N TYR A 363 -8.92 -2.32 11.54
CA TYR A 363 -8.13 -2.61 12.73
C TYR A 363 -8.05 -1.36 13.61
N LYS A 364 -8.40 -1.49 14.90
CA LYS A 364 -8.36 -0.38 15.85
C LYS A 364 -7.11 -0.43 16.70
N ASP A 365 -6.42 0.70 16.76
CA ASP A 365 -5.48 0.96 17.84
C ASP A 365 -6.28 1.40 19.08
N VAL A 366 -6.14 0.63 20.16
CA VAL A 366 -6.91 0.86 21.40
C VAL A 366 -6.28 1.88 22.33
N TRP A 367 -5.07 2.34 22.03
CA TRP A 367 -4.31 3.20 22.95
C TRP A 367 -4.25 4.66 22.51
N ARG A 368 -4.04 4.92 21.22
CA ARG A 368 -3.79 6.26 20.69
C ARG A 368 -4.71 6.67 19.54
N ASN A 369 -5.66 5.82 19.19
CA ASN A 369 -6.57 6.01 18.05
C ASN A 369 -5.87 6.07 16.67
N LEU A 370 -4.70 5.46 16.55
CA LEU A 370 -3.97 5.31 15.29
C LEU A 370 -4.47 4.09 14.51
N SER A 371 -5.75 4.08 14.18
CA SER A 371 -6.44 2.91 13.64
C SER A 371 -6.28 2.81 12.11
N GLN A 372 -6.40 1.60 11.58
CA GLN A 372 -6.54 1.40 10.13
C GLN A 372 -7.95 1.79 9.69
N GLY A 373 -8.09 3.03 9.26
CA GLY A 373 -9.35 3.62 8.85
C GLY A 373 -10.18 4.24 9.98
N GLY A 374 -11.25 4.91 9.59
CA GLY A 374 -12.05 5.74 10.48
C GLY A 374 -11.48 7.14 10.73
N ASN A 375 -10.33 7.44 10.16
CA ASN A 375 -9.69 8.76 10.23
C ASN A 375 -10.15 9.61 9.04
N ASN A 376 -10.34 10.91 9.27
CA ASN A 376 -10.42 11.87 8.18
C ASN A 376 -9.01 12.32 7.77
N GLU A 377 -8.89 13.10 6.69
CA GLU A 377 -7.58 13.52 6.15
C GLU A 377 -6.77 14.38 7.14
N THR A 378 -7.42 15.18 7.98
CA THR A 378 -6.75 15.96 9.03
C THR A 378 -6.21 15.06 10.13
N GLU A 379 -7.01 14.10 10.58
CA GLU A 379 -6.61 13.10 11.58
C GLU A 379 -5.49 12.21 11.05
N GLN A 380 -5.53 11.84 9.77
CA GLN A 380 -4.43 11.13 9.10
C GLN A 380 -3.13 11.93 9.17
N GLY A 381 -3.16 13.21 8.80
CA GLY A 381 -1.97 14.08 8.85
C GLY A 381 -1.37 14.19 10.24
N ILE A 382 -2.20 14.36 11.28
CA ILE A 382 -1.76 14.39 12.69
C ILE A 382 -1.12 13.05 13.08
N ALA A 383 -1.78 11.94 12.76
CA ALA A 383 -1.28 10.60 13.07
C ALA A 383 0.09 10.31 12.43
N LEU A 384 0.29 10.73 11.17
CA LEU A 384 1.57 10.57 10.47
C LEU A 384 2.71 11.34 11.14
N LEU A 385 2.45 12.55 11.63
CA LEU A 385 3.45 13.34 12.37
C LEU A 385 3.79 12.68 13.71
N GLU A 386 2.79 12.21 14.46
CA GLU A 386 3.01 11.52 15.73
C GLU A 386 3.81 10.21 15.54
N MET A 387 3.50 9.43 14.52
CA MET A 387 4.23 8.21 14.20
C MET A 387 5.67 8.48 13.79
N TYR A 388 5.91 9.55 13.00
CA TYR A 388 7.27 9.92 12.63
C TYR A 388 8.09 10.37 13.85
N GLU A 389 7.49 11.13 14.77
CA GLU A 389 8.13 11.51 16.03
C GLU A 389 8.48 10.27 16.87
N ASP A 390 7.61 9.27 16.92
CA ASP A 390 7.91 7.98 17.57
C ASP A 390 9.11 7.26 16.93
N ILE A 391 9.18 7.25 15.60
CA ILE A 391 10.30 6.69 14.84
C ILE A 391 11.62 7.37 15.23
N GLN A 392 11.64 8.71 15.26
CA GLN A 392 12.81 9.48 15.67
C GLN A 392 13.19 9.21 17.13
N LYS A 393 12.23 9.26 18.05
CA LYS A 393 12.47 9.05 19.49
C LYS A 393 12.86 7.61 19.83
N ALA A 394 12.48 6.65 19.02
CA ALA A 394 12.94 5.27 19.15
C ALA A 394 14.40 5.07 18.71
N GLY A 395 15.00 6.03 18.01
CA GLY A 395 16.38 5.97 17.51
C GLY A 395 16.53 5.31 16.14
N CYS A 396 15.44 5.18 15.37
CA CYS A 396 15.49 4.74 13.98
C CYS A 396 16.24 5.76 13.11
N ALA A 397 16.83 5.33 12.01
CA ALA A 397 17.49 6.21 11.04
C ALA A 397 16.51 7.01 10.17
N GLY A 398 15.23 6.86 10.42
CA GLY A 398 14.13 7.58 9.83
C GLY A 398 13.00 6.67 9.36
N GLY A 399 12.02 7.25 8.64
CA GLY A 399 10.83 6.55 8.20
C GLY A 399 10.33 7.00 6.84
N MET A 400 9.52 6.14 6.19
CA MET A 400 8.90 6.39 4.90
C MET A 400 7.40 6.21 5.00
N VAL A 401 6.66 7.30 4.77
CA VAL A 401 5.19 7.27 4.80
C VAL A 401 4.67 6.30 3.75
N PHE A 402 3.78 5.45 4.13
CA PHE A 402 2.92 4.72 3.21
C PHE A 402 1.58 5.45 3.12
N THR A 403 1.27 6.18 2.02
CA THR A 403 1.98 6.23 0.74
C THR A 403 1.82 7.62 0.10
N TRP A 404 2.45 7.91 -1.05
CA TRP A 404 2.36 9.20 -1.73
C TRP A 404 0.96 9.48 -2.27
N GLN A 405 0.40 8.54 -3.04
CA GLN A 405 -0.91 8.71 -3.66
C GLN A 405 -1.87 7.60 -3.25
N ASP A 406 -3.16 7.90 -3.28
CA ASP A 406 -4.21 6.90 -3.15
C ASP A 406 -4.10 5.80 -4.21
N GLU A 407 -4.46 4.59 -3.85
CA GLU A 407 -4.31 3.42 -4.72
C GLU A 407 -5.67 2.73 -4.95
N TRP A 408 -6.48 3.25 -5.86
CA TRP A 408 -7.85 2.78 -6.13
C TRP A 408 -7.95 1.32 -6.56
N PHE A 409 -6.87 0.72 -7.07
CA PHE A 409 -6.85 -0.69 -7.46
C PHE A 409 -6.83 -1.65 -6.27
N LYS A 410 -6.46 -1.17 -5.08
CA LYS A 410 -6.35 -1.99 -3.88
C LYS A 410 -7.72 -2.42 -3.36
N ARG A 411 -7.73 -3.61 -2.77
CA ARG A 411 -8.89 -4.20 -2.12
C ARG A 411 -8.59 -4.47 -0.68
N SER A 412 -9.49 -4.10 0.19
CA SER A 412 -9.38 -4.45 1.60
C SER A 412 -9.92 -5.86 1.85
N TRP A 413 -9.31 -6.54 2.82
CA TRP A 413 -9.66 -7.90 3.19
C TRP A 413 -11.13 -8.04 3.63
N ASN A 414 -11.68 -7.01 4.30
CA ASN A 414 -13.04 -6.97 4.82
C ASN A 414 -14.12 -6.71 3.75
N GLU A 415 -13.71 -6.23 2.57
CA GLU A 415 -14.57 -5.96 1.42
C GLU A 415 -14.22 -6.79 0.17
N LYS A 416 -13.25 -7.70 0.27
CA LYS A 416 -12.76 -8.50 -0.85
C LYS A 416 -13.87 -9.28 -1.55
N SER A 417 -14.86 -9.77 -0.80
CA SER A 417 -16.03 -10.47 -1.35
C SER A 417 -17.00 -9.57 -2.10
N LEU A 418 -16.93 -8.25 -1.90
CA LEU A 418 -17.76 -7.24 -2.54
C LEU A 418 -17.08 -6.61 -3.76
N SER A 419 -15.83 -6.97 -4.03
CA SER A 419 -15.02 -6.38 -5.10
C SER A 419 -14.88 -7.33 -6.26
N ASN A 420 -15.11 -6.83 -7.49
CA ASN A 420 -14.84 -7.60 -8.69
C ASN A 420 -13.32 -7.83 -8.83
N PRO A 421 -12.82 -9.08 -8.84
CA PRO A 421 -11.41 -9.36 -8.97
C PRO A 421 -10.82 -8.95 -10.33
N ASP A 422 -11.64 -8.94 -11.38
CA ASP A 422 -11.21 -8.68 -12.76
C ASP A 422 -11.50 -7.24 -13.21
N GLY A 423 -12.14 -6.44 -12.35
CA GLY A 423 -12.46 -5.05 -12.63
C GLY A 423 -11.24 -4.15 -12.55
N ARG A 424 -11.11 -3.19 -13.49
CA ARG A 424 -10.11 -2.12 -13.38
C ARG A 424 -10.46 -1.18 -12.25
N ALA A 425 -9.43 -0.56 -11.66
CA ALA A 425 -9.55 0.39 -10.57
C ALA A 425 -10.06 1.76 -11.02
N SER A 426 -11.23 1.79 -11.67
CA SER A 426 -11.89 3.03 -12.13
C SER A 426 -12.84 3.63 -11.10
N TRP A 427 -13.03 2.94 -9.97
CA TRP A 427 -13.95 3.32 -8.89
C TRP A 427 -13.22 3.35 -7.57
N SER A 428 -13.49 4.39 -6.82
CA SER A 428 -12.95 4.54 -5.48
C SER A 428 -13.95 4.01 -4.46
N ASN A 429 -13.47 3.17 -3.53
CA ASN A 429 -14.28 2.60 -2.47
C ASN A 429 -13.99 3.27 -1.12
N ALA A 430 -14.81 4.21 -0.69
CA ALA A 430 -14.63 4.94 0.57
C ALA A 430 -14.58 4.05 1.83
N GLN A 431 -15.05 2.80 1.74
CA GLN A 431 -14.98 1.81 2.83
C GLN A 431 -13.67 1.03 2.82
N SER A 432 -12.87 1.10 1.75
CA SER A 432 -11.62 0.37 1.66
C SER A 432 -10.57 0.99 2.57
N ILE A 433 -10.02 0.18 3.45
CA ILE A 433 -8.90 0.57 4.32
C ILE A 433 -7.56 0.58 3.60
N GLU A 434 -7.49 0.14 2.35
CA GLU A 434 -6.24 0.05 1.59
C GLU A 434 -6.10 1.15 0.53
N GLN A 435 -7.19 1.85 0.19
CA GLN A 435 -7.17 2.81 -0.90
C GLN A 435 -6.71 4.22 -0.52
N PHE A 436 -6.84 4.61 0.76
CA PHE A 436 -6.73 6.00 1.21
C PHE A 436 -5.54 6.26 2.14
N TYR A 437 -4.42 5.60 1.91
CA TYR A 437 -3.17 5.90 2.59
C TYR A 437 -2.43 7.11 1.98
N GLY A 438 -2.87 7.58 0.81
CA GLY A 438 -2.21 8.63 0.07
C GLY A 438 -2.14 9.96 0.83
N LEU A 439 -0.98 10.62 0.76
CA LEU A 439 -0.85 12.06 1.06
C LEU A 439 -1.51 12.88 -0.05
N LEU A 440 -1.64 12.32 -1.23
CA LEU A 440 -2.29 12.88 -2.40
C LEU A 440 -3.51 12.03 -2.74
N ALA A 441 -4.71 12.60 -2.62
CA ALA A 441 -5.96 12.00 -3.03
C ALA A 441 -6.21 12.20 -4.52
N PHE A 442 -7.03 11.33 -5.10
CA PHE A 442 -7.64 11.55 -6.42
C PHE A 442 -9.10 11.91 -6.23
N GLU A 443 -9.48 13.07 -6.75
CA GLU A 443 -10.88 13.50 -6.75
C GLU A 443 -11.65 12.76 -7.84
N PRO A 444 -12.83 12.22 -7.54
CA PRO A 444 -13.70 11.63 -8.56
C PRO A 444 -14.31 12.69 -9.48
N GLY A 445 -14.76 12.28 -10.67
CA GLY A 445 -15.38 13.15 -11.68
C GLY A 445 -14.43 13.79 -12.67
N ASP A 446 -14.93 14.71 -13.48
CA ASP A 446 -14.25 15.34 -14.62
C ASP A 446 -13.23 16.43 -14.24
N GLY A 447 -12.52 16.26 -13.12
CA GLY A 447 -11.48 17.20 -12.67
C GLY A 447 -11.98 18.45 -11.97
N LYS A 448 -13.25 18.46 -11.57
CA LYS A 448 -13.85 19.44 -10.67
C LYS A 448 -14.63 18.69 -9.61
N ALA A 449 -14.04 18.51 -8.46
CA ALA A 449 -14.75 18.00 -7.32
C ALA A 449 -15.76 19.05 -6.84
N GLU A 450 -16.96 19.04 -7.40
CA GLU A 450 -18.01 20.00 -7.09
C GLU A 450 -19.13 19.40 -6.22
N ASN A 451 -18.99 18.13 -5.82
CA ASN A 451 -20.02 17.40 -5.11
C ASN A 451 -19.66 17.14 -3.67
N TYR A 452 -20.00 18.08 -2.80
CA TYR A 452 -19.76 17.94 -1.37
C TYR A 452 -21.05 18.15 -0.58
N PRO A 453 -21.34 17.35 0.46
CA PRO A 453 -22.30 17.76 1.47
C PRO A 453 -21.73 18.94 2.27
N ASP A 454 -22.03 20.16 1.87
CA ASP A 454 -21.59 21.39 2.54
C ASP A 454 -22.76 22.34 2.91
N GLY A 455 -23.97 21.93 2.57
CA GLY A 455 -25.22 22.68 2.86
C GLY A 455 -25.46 23.82 1.86
N LYS A 456 -24.85 23.81 0.67
CA LYS A 456 -25.07 24.79 -0.38
C LYS A 456 -25.72 24.14 -1.59
N ILE A 457 -26.36 24.98 -2.42
CA ILE A 457 -27.03 24.55 -3.65
C ILE A 457 -26.22 24.89 -4.91
N SER A 458 -25.03 25.46 -4.75
CA SER A 458 -24.26 26.03 -5.86
C SER A 458 -23.81 25.00 -6.88
N GLU A 459 -23.58 23.75 -6.45
CA GLU A 459 -23.17 22.64 -7.28
C GLU A 459 -24.34 21.83 -7.88
N TRP A 460 -25.55 22.14 -7.48
CA TRP A 460 -26.76 21.47 -7.98
C TRP A 460 -27.42 22.26 -9.09
N SER A 461 -27.89 21.54 -10.10
CA SER A 461 -28.55 22.10 -11.28
C SER A 461 -30.02 21.66 -11.36
N LYS A 462 -30.77 22.23 -12.30
CA LYS A 462 -32.17 21.82 -12.54
C LYS A 462 -32.26 20.42 -13.17
N GLU A 463 -31.24 20.00 -13.86
CA GLU A 463 -31.14 18.69 -14.50
C GLU A 463 -31.01 17.57 -13.46
N ASP A 464 -30.51 17.89 -12.27
CA ASP A 464 -30.35 16.92 -11.17
C ASP A 464 -31.67 16.64 -10.43
N VAL A 465 -32.71 17.44 -10.67
CA VAL A 465 -34.01 17.27 -9.98
C VAL A 465 -34.75 16.04 -10.50
N VAL A 466 -34.90 15.04 -9.65
CA VAL A 466 -35.58 13.76 -9.96
C VAL A 466 -37.03 13.72 -9.48
N LEU A 467 -37.37 14.51 -8.45
CA LEU A 467 -38.70 14.60 -7.91
C LEU A 467 -38.98 16.02 -7.38
N GLU A 468 -40.14 16.57 -7.74
CA GLU A 468 -40.64 17.84 -7.23
C GLU A 468 -42.13 17.69 -6.82
N ASN A 469 -42.44 18.06 -5.61
CA ASN A 469 -43.82 18.02 -5.09
C ASN A 469 -44.04 19.22 -4.19
N ASN A 470 -44.96 20.12 -4.60
CA ASN A 470 -45.26 21.37 -3.90
C ASN A 470 -43.92 22.17 -3.65
N ASP A 471 -43.55 22.29 -2.37
CA ASP A 471 -42.39 23.06 -1.94
C ASP A 471 -41.11 22.19 -1.74
N THR A 472 -41.22 20.86 -1.91
CA THR A 472 -40.11 19.92 -1.69
C THR A 472 -39.51 19.44 -3.00
N LYS A 473 -38.18 19.45 -3.10
CA LYS A 473 -37.43 18.93 -4.24
C LYS A 473 -36.40 17.89 -3.79
N LEU A 474 -36.29 16.83 -4.55
CA LEU A 474 -35.25 15.85 -4.44
C LEU A 474 -34.37 15.91 -5.71
N SER A 475 -33.08 16.17 -5.53
CA SER A 475 -32.07 16.11 -6.59
C SER A 475 -31.17 14.91 -6.33
N MET A 476 -30.59 14.34 -7.41
CA MET A 476 -29.70 13.19 -7.36
C MET A 476 -28.61 13.32 -8.45
N LYS A 477 -27.38 12.96 -8.09
CA LYS A 477 -26.25 12.82 -9.01
C LYS A 477 -25.22 11.83 -8.44
N SER A 478 -24.21 11.51 -9.21
CA SER A 478 -23.19 10.52 -8.81
C SER A 478 -21.85 10.77 -9.46
N ASP A 479 -20.81 10.21 -8.86
CA ASP A 479 -19.46 10.13 -9.40
C ASP A 479 -18.87 8.70 -9.18
N GLU A 480 -17.56 8.56 -9.32
CA GLU A 480 -16.84 7.30 -9.19
C GLU A 480 -16.74 6.77 -7.75
N LYS A 481 -17.16 7.55 -6.75
CA LYS A 481 -17.06 7.22 -5.32
C LYS A 481 -18.40 7.16 -4.62
N TYR A 482 -19.32 8.09 -4.97
CA TYR A 482 -20.57 8.31 -4.25
C TYR A 482 -21.79 8.47 -5.16
N ILE A 483 -22.96 8.17 -4.60
CA ILE A 483 -24.23 8.72 -5.02
C ILE A 483 -24.63 9.84 -4.05
N TYR A 484 -25.11 10.96 -4.58
CA TYR A 484 -25.47 12.16 -3.86
C TYR A 484 -26.97 12.44 -3.96
N PHE A 485 -27.54 12.88 -2.85
CA PHE A 485 -28.92 13.31 -2.75
C PHE A 485 -28.96 14.69 -2.11
N MET A 486 -29.81 15.58 -2.64
CA MET A 486 -30.16 16.84 -1.99
C MET A 486 -31.68 16.95 -1.85
N VAL A 487 -32.15 17.21 -0.66
CA VAL A 487 -33.54 17.50 -0.36
C VAL A 487 -33.69 18.96 0.06
N GLN A 488 -34.57 19.70 -0.60
CA GLN A 488 -34.88 21.11 -0.33
C GLN A 488 -36.32 21.30 0.07
N GLY A 489 -36.63 22.41 0.78
CA GLY A 489 -37.96 22.81 1.14
C GLY A 489 -38.53 22.16 2.39
N LEU A 490 -37.70 21.62 3.24
CA LEU A 490 -38.10 20.95 4.48
C LEU A 490 -38.03 21.94 5.66
N SER A 491 -39.13 22.57 6.00
CA SER A 491 -39.22 23.61 7.05
C SER A 491 -38.94 23.12 8.49
N ASP A 492 -38.97 21.81 8.74
CA ASP A 492 -38.99 21.22 10.09
C ASP A 492 -37.92 20.17 10.38
N ILE A 493 -36.74 20.20 9.66
CA ILE A 493 -35.66 19.22 9.88
C ILE A 493 -35.14 19.27 11.33
N LYS A 494 -35.18 20.45 11.96
CA LYS A 494 -34.70 20.66 13.34
C LYS A 494 -35.70 20.22 14.42
N SER A 495 -36.89 19.78 14.07
CA SER A 495 -37.96 19.43 15.04
C SER A 495 -38.00 17.93 15.38
N GLY A 496 -36.92 17.18 15.21
CA GLY A 496 -36.82 15.76 15.54
C GLY A 496 -37.46 14.82 14.51
N ASN A 497 -37.96 15.34 13.39
CA ASN A 497 -38.48 14.56 12.28
C ASN A 497 -37.34 13.90 11.48
N SER A 498 -37.61 12.69 10.95
CA SER A 498 -36.68 11.98 10.09
C SER A 498 -37.05 12.15 8.63
N ILE A 499 -36.02 12.37 7.77
CA ILE A 499 -36.15 12.20 6.33
C ILE A 499 -35.77 10.76 6.04
N ASN A 500 -36.60 10.07 5.25
CA ASN A 500 -36.32 8.71 4.81
C ASN A 500 -36.27 8.69 3.29
N LEU A 501 -35.10 8.28 2.74
CA LEU A 501 -34.93 8.00 1.32
C LEU A 501 -34.85 6.49 1.16
N ALA A 502 -35.88 5.91 0.52
CA ALA A 502 -36.00 4.49 0.29
C ALA A 502 -35.38 4.12 -1.06
N LEU A 503 -34.52 3.12 -1.09
CA LEU A 503 -33.78 2.72 -2.28
C LEU A 503 -34.08 1.26 -2.60
N ASP A 504 -34.43 0.99 -3.86
CA ASP A 504 -34.49 -0.34 -4.49
C ASP A 504 -33.25 -0.48 -5.36
N VAL A 505 -32.29 -1.24 -4.89
CA VAL A 505 -30.99 -1.47 -5.55
C VAL A 505 -30.97 -2.83 -6.24
N LEU A 506 -31.62 -3.82 -5.62
CA LEU A 506 -31.63 -5.19 -6.09
C LEU A 506 -33.08 -5.62 -6.44
N PRO A 507 -33.45 -5.72 -7.72
CA PRO A 507 -34.80 -6.06 -8.13
C PRO A 507 -35.33 -7.32 -7.45
N ASN A 508 -36.52 -7.23 -6.87
CA ASN A 508 -37.23 -8.29 -6.13
C ASN A 508 -36.60 -8.71 -4.79
N ALA A 509 -35.60 -8.00 -4.28
CA ALA A 509 -35.12 -8.12 -2.90
C ALA A 509 -35.82 -7.09 -1.99
N GLY A 510 -35.56 -7.15 -0.68
CA GLY A 510 -36.12 -6.20 0.29
C GLY A 510 -37.58 -6.40 0.61
N THR A 511 -38.22 -5.35 1.12
CA THR A 511 -39.61 -5.40 1.60
C THR A 511 -40.44 -4.20 1.13
N THR A 512 -41.75 -4.39 1.01
CA THR A 512 -42.73 -3.32 0.69
C THR A 512 -43.28 -2.60 1.92
N TYR A 513 -42.83 -2.96 3.12
CA TYR A 513 -43.31 -2.31 4.35
C TYR A 513 -42.28 -2.37 5.47
N THR A 514 -42.36 -1.42 6.37
CA THR A 514 -41.75 -1.47 7.70
C THR A 514 -42.87 -1.24 8.74
N LYS A 515 -42.51 -1.31 10.01
CA LYS A 515 -43.46 -1.04 11.12
C LYS A 515 -44.18 0.31 10.98
N ASN A 516 -43.59 1.29 10.31
CA ASN A 516 -44.06 2.67 10.24
C ASN A 516 -44.23 3.23 8.81
N LEU A 517 -43.82 2.49 7.79
CA LEU A 517 -43.79 2.95 6.40
C LEU A 517 -44.23 1.83 5.45
N ASP A 518 -45.04 2.20 4.45
CA ASP A 518 -45.40 1.35 3.32
C ASP A 518 -44.71 1.87 2.07
N PHE A 519 -44.16 0.97 1.27
CA PHE A 519 -43.46 1.29 0.03
C PHE A 519 -44.23 0.76 -1.18
N ALA A 520 -44.21 1.50 -2.28
CA ALA A 520 -44.84 1.09 -3.52
C ALA A 520 -44.11 -0.06 -4.24
N ILE A 521 -42.83 -0.22 -3.96
CA ILE A 521 -41.95 -1.29 -4.49
C ILE A 521 -41.12 -1.87 -3.34
N PRO A 522 -40.55 -3.07 -3.47
CA PRO A 522 -39.62 -3.58 -2.47
C PRO A 522 -38.40 -2.63 -2.30
N VAL A 523 -37.95 -2.47 -1.07
CA VAL A 523 -36.85 -1.56 -0.69
C VAL A 523 -35.78 -2.34 0.03
N ASP A 524 -34.54 -2.19 -0.42
CA ASP A 524 -33.36 -2.83 0.15
C ASP A 524 -32.65 -1.98 1.18
N PHE A 525 -32.59 -0.67 0.93
CA PHE A 525 -31.86 0.28 1.76
C PHE A 525 -32.76 1.46 2.14
N LEU A 526 -32.51 1.99 3.33
CA LEU A 526 -33.22 3.16 3.84
C LEU A 526 -32.21 4.13 4.43
N ILE A 527 -32.01 5.28 3.75
CA ILE A 527 -31.24 6.39 4.31
C ILE A 527 -32.18 7.15 5.26
N GLN A 528 -31.82 7.19 6.52
CA GLN A 528 -32.57 7.92 7.54
C GLN A 528 -31.74 9.07 8.07
N ILE A 529 -32.16 10.30 7.79
CA ILE A 529 -31.53 11.52 8.30
C ILE A 529 -32.33 12.04 9.47
N ASN A 530 -31.69 12.18 10.61
CA ASN A 530 -32.25 12.73 11.82
C ASN A 530 -31.21 13.51 12.61
N ALA A 531 -31.41 14.81 12.75
CA ALA A 531 -30.45 15.70 13.40
C ALA A 531 -30.26 15.43 14.91
N GLU A 532 -31.29 14.87 15.59
CA GLU A 532 -31.24 14.67 17.03
C GLU A 532 -30.89 13.25 17.44
N LYS A 533 -31.30 12.24 16.66
CA LYS A 533 -31.14 10.81 17.01
C LYS A 533 -30.01 10.14 16.29
N GLY A 534 -29.27 10.90 15.46
CA GLY A 534 -28.25 10.39 14.58
C GLY A 534 -28.82 9.82 13.28
N SER A 535 -28.07 10.04 12.19
CA SER A 535 -28.41 9.62 10.83
C SER A 535 -27.77 8.29 10.50
N LYS A 536 -28.42 7.49 9.64
CA LYS A 536 -27.94 6.14 9.33
C LYS A 536 -28.43 5.63 7.99
N LEU A 537 -27.64 4.77 7.40
CA LEU A 537 -28.04 3.88 6.32
C LEU A 537 -28.45 2.54 6.94
N LEU A 538 -29.69 2.16 6.68
CA LEU A 538 -30.25 0.87 7.06
C LEU A 538 -30.28 -0.06 5.85
N VAL A 539 -30.02 -1.33 6.08
CA VAL A 539 -30.10 -2.39 5.08
C VAL A 539 -31.10 -3.43 5.52
N HIS A 540 -31.91 -3.94 4.58
CA HIS A 540 -32.84 -5.04 4.84
C HIS A 540 -32.04 -6.35 4.99
N ASP A 541 -32.53 -7.27 5.84
CA ASP A 541 -31.90 -8.55 6.13
C ASP A 541 -31.48 -9.33 4.88
N ASP A 542 -32.33 -9.32 3.84
CA ASP A 542 -32.07 -10.02 2.57
C ASP A 542 -30.90 -9.42 1.77
N SER A 543 -30.48 -8.20 2.06
CA SER A 543 -29.45 -7.46 1.33
C SER A 543 -28.19 -7.19 2.15
N ASP A 544 -28.08 -7.73 3.38
CA ASP A 544 -26.91 -7.55 4.25
C ASP A 544 -25.79 -8.52 3.95
N LEU A 545 -24.86 -8.11 3.07
CA LEU A 545 -23.69 -8.90 2.68
C LEU A 545 -22.69 -9.14 3.81
N ALA A 546 -22.62 -8.29 4.82
CA ALA A 546 -21.66 -8.46 5.91
C ALA A 546 -22.02 -9.66 6.79
N VAL A 547 -23.28 -9.84 7.09
CA VAL A 547 -23.77 -11.00 7.84
C VAL A 547 -23.52 -12.29 7.10
N TYR A 548 -23.70 -12.31 5.79
CA TYR A 548 -23.41 -13.48 4.95
C TYR A 548 -21.93 -13.81 4.89
N SER A 549 -21.07 -12.82 4.72
CA SER A 549 -19.62 -13.05 4.62
C SER A 549 -19.05 -13.67 5.91
N ILE A 550 -19.60 -13.31 7.07
CA ILE A 550 -19.22 -13.91 8.37
C ILE A 550 -19.78 -15.31 8.51
N ALA A 551 -21.03 -15.54 8.12
CA ALA A 551 -21.62 -16.87 8.17
C ALA A 551 -20.85 -17.89 7.28
N ILE A 552 -20.33 -17.43 6.16
CA ILE A 552 -19.50 -18.22 5.25
C ILE A 552 -18.13 -18.53 5.88
N LYS A 553 -17.45 -17.54 6.44
CA LYS A 553 -16.12 -17.71 7.07
C LYS A 553 -16.13 -18.71 8.22
N ASN A 554 -17.19 -18.70 9.03
CA ASN A 554 -17.28 -19.54 10.24
C ASN A 554 -17.58 -21.03 9.97
N LYS A 555 -17.79 -21.45 8.73
CA LYS A 555 -18.18 -22.82 8.39
C LYS A 555 -17.12 -23.65 7.62
N SER A 556 -15.89 -23.19 7.51
CA SER A 556 -14.71 -23.89 6.98
C SER A 556 -15.00 -24.90 5.83
N ALA A 557 -15.50 -24.42 4.70
CA ALA A 557 -15.80 -25.26 3.54
C ALA A 557 -14.99 -24.79 2.32
N ALA A 558 -14.69 -25.73 1.41
CA ALA A 558 -14.08 -25.44 0.12
C ALA A 558 -14.89 -24.41 -0.68
N VAL A 559 -14.24 -23.56 -1.49
CA VAL A 559 -14.86 -22.42 -2.20
C VAL A 559 -16.12 -22.82 -2.99
N THR A 560 -16.13 -24.02 -3.61
CA THR A 560 -17.29 -24.56 -4.34
C THR A 560 -18.49 -24.91 -3.45
N ASP A 561 -18.24 -25.26 -2.19
CA ASP A 561 -19.29 -25.55 -1.21
C ASP A 561 -19.82 -24.28 -0.54
N ILE A 562 -19.03 -23.18 -0.59
CA ILE A 562 -19.41 -21.88 -0.03
C ILE A 562 -20.62 -21.32 -0.77
N TYR A 563 -20.63 -21.40 -2.11
CA TYR A 563 -21.77 -20.92 -2.90
C TYR A 563 -23.04 -21.74 -2.67
N LYS A 564 -22.93 -23.07 -2.58
CA LYS A 564 -24.07 -23.93 -2.24
C LYS A 564 -24.61 -23.69 -0.84
N LYS A 565 -23.73 -23.47 0.14
CA LYS A 565 -24.14 -23.20 1.53
C LYS A 565 -24.62 -21.77 1.74
N ALA A 566 -24.16 -20.81 0.95
CA ALA A 566 -24.74 -19.47 0.92
C ALA A 566 -26.21 -19.53 0.45
N GLU A 567 -26.52 -20.31 -0.59
CA GLU A 567 -27.92 -20.55 -0.99
C GLU A 567 -28.74 -21.21 0.13
N GLU A 568 -28.21 -22.23 0.82
CA GLU A 568 -28.88 -22.87 1.95
C GLU A 568 -29.04 -21.95 3.16
N LEU A 569 -28.12 -21.05 3.40
CA LEU A 569 -28.19 -20.07 4.51
C LEU A 569 -29.11 -18.89 4.19
N MET A 570 -29.27 -18.55 2.91
CA MET A 570 -30.13 -17.46 2.45
C MET A 570 -31.62 -17.87 2.40
N LEU A 571 -31.91 -19.13 2.23
CA LEU A 571 -33.30 -19.64 2.24
C LEU A 571 -34.10 -19.28 3.49
N PRO A 572 -33.56 -19.26 4.73
CA PRO A 572 -34.27 -18.86 5.92
C PRO A 572 -34.53 -17.35 6.03
N LEU A 573 -33.73 -16.51 5.33
CA LEU A 573 -33.84 -15.03 5.39
C LEU A 573 -34.86 -14.48 4.37
N LYS A 574 -35.24 -15.28 3.38
CA LYS A 574 -36.35 -14.94 2.45
C LYS A 574 -37.77 -14.99 3.06
N ASN A 575 -37.89 -15.25 4.34
CA ASN A 575 -39.16 -15.22 5.05
C ASN A 575 -39.49 -13.80 5.47
N ASN A 576 -40.05 -12.98 4.57
CA ASN A 576 -40.81 -11.73 4.81
C ASN A 576 -40.55 -11.06 6.16
N THR A 577 -39.29 -10.73 6.47
CA THR A 577 -38.94 -9.95 7.65
C THR A 577 -39.05 -8.47 7.26
N ASP A 578 -39.70 -7.67 8.06
CA ASP A 578 -39.75 -6.21 7.96
C ASP A 578 -38.52 -5.57 8.65
N THR A 579 -37.46 -6.33 8.80
CA THR A 579 -36.31 -5.96 9.61
C THR A 579 -35.29 -5.19 8.79
N PHE A 580 -35.05 -3.95 9.21
CA PHE A 580 -33.93 -3.14 8.76
C PHE A 580 -32.97 -2.94 9.93
N HIS A 581 -31.68 -3.05 9.64
CA HIS A 581 -30.61 -2.77 10.62
C HIS A 581 -29.51 -1.88 10.01
N VAL A 582 -28.66 -1.30 10.86
CA VAL A 582 -27.58 -0.44 10.41
C VAL A 582 -26.60 -1.26 9.58
N ALA A 583 -26.26 -0.78 8.38
CA ALA A 583 -25.28 -1.44 7.52
C ALA A 583 -23.94 -1.62 8.26
N SER A 584 -23.35 -2.81 8.14
CA SER A 584 -22.16 -3.18 8.87
C SER A 584 -21.09 -3.84 7.97
N ARG A 585 -19.84 -3.86 8.45
CA ARG A 585 -18.71 -4.54 7.77
C ARG A 585 -17.89 -5.33 8.77
N ALA A 586 -17.18 -6.33 8.29
CA ALA A 586 -16.28 -7.11 9.10
C ALA A 586 -15.14 -6.25 9.65
N SER A 587 -14.79 -6.46 10.93
CA SER A 587 -13.69 -5.83 11.63
C SER A 587 -12.68 -6.89 12.07
N GLY A 588 -11.37 -6.56 11.99
CA GLY A 588 -10.27 -7.44 12.39
C GLY A 588 -9.65 -7.11 13.74
N SER A 589 -10.29 -6.26 14.54
CA SER A 589 -9.76 -5.89 15.86
C SER A 589 -9.59 -7.11 16.77
N VAL A 590 -8.42 -7.24 17.41
CA VAL A 590 -8.14 -8.30 18.37
C VAL A 590 -8.99 -8.20 19.61
N ASN A 591 -9.45 -6.99 19.98
CA ASN A 591 -10.47 -6.85 21.03
C ASN A 591 -11.69 -7.72 20.76
N ASN A 592 -12.08 -7.88 19.50
CA ASN A 592 -13.20 -8.75 19.13
C ASN A 592 -12.94 -10.22 19.49
N PHE A 593 -11.69 -10.68 19.41
CA PHE A 593 -11.28 -12.03 19.77
C PHE A 593 -11.23 -12.26 21.30
N LEU A 594 -10.61 -11.30 22.00
CA LEU A 594 -10.41 -11.43 23.45
C LEU A 594 -11.67 -11.14 24.26
N LEU A 595 -12.55 -10.28 23.74
CA LEU A 595 -13.74 -9.84 24.46
C LEU A 595 -15.02 -10.55 23.99
N ASN A 596 -14.93 -11.52 23.07
CA ASN A 596 -16.10 -12.16 22.43
C ASN A 596 -17.07 -11.16 21.77
N GLU A 597 -16.56 -10.02 21.33
CA GLU A 597 -17.36 -9.02 20.61
C GLU A 597 -17.67 -9.49 19.19
N LYS A 598 -18.78 -9.03 18.64
CA LYS A 598 -19.12 -9.31 17.25
C LYS A 598 -18.11 -8.63 16.33
N PRO A 599 -17.50 -9.35 15.37
CA PRO A 599 -16.47 -8.78 14.49
C PRO A 599 -17.10 -7.90 13.39
N LEU A 600 -17.99 -6.98 13.78
CA LEU A 600 -18.71 -6.09 12.89
C LEU A 600 -18.63 -4.64 13.37
N GLU A 601 -18.33 -3.74 12.42
CA GLU A 601 -18.46 -2.30 12.61
C GLU A 601 -19.71 -1.78 11.93
N ASN A 602 -20.43 -0.88 12.63
CA ASN A 602 -21.63 -0.22 12.13
C ASN A 602 -21.26 0.90 11.14
N VAL A 603 -20.84 0.53 9.96
CA VAL A 603 -20.39 1.48 8.91
C VAL A 603 -21.55 2.31 8.32
N GLY A 604 -22.79 1.91 8.55
CA GLY A 604 -23.98 2.65 8.16
C GLY A 604 -24.33 3.83 9.05
N MET A 605 -23.61 4.08 10.15
CA MET A 605 -23.77 5.33 10.88
C MET A 605 -23.22 6.48 10.05
N LEU A 606 -24.07 7.49 9.75
CA LEU A 606 -23.73 8.62 8.91
C LEU A 606 -23.18 9.78 9.75
N LYS A 607 -22.09 10.37 9.31
CA LYS A 607 -21.39 11.47 9.98
C LYS A 607 -21.92 12.83 9.47
N HIS A 608 -22.39 13.69 10.38
CA HIS A 608 -22.69 15.08 10.05
C HIS A 608 -21.39 15.89 9.95
N GLY A 609 -21.29 16.74 8.93
CA GLY A 609 -20.13 17.61 8.77
C GLY A 609 -20.16 18.38 7.46
N ASN A 610 -19.05 18.97 7.11
CA ASN A 610 -18.82 19.68 5.87
C ASN A 610 -17.70 18.98 5.09
N ALA A 611 -18.02 18.39 3.95
CA ALA A 611 -17.07 17.65 3.14
C ALA A 611 -16.39 18.51 2.06
N ASN A 612 -16.58 19.82 2.05
CA ASN A 612 -15.93 20.72 1.11
C ASN A 612 -14.49 21.01 1.58
N PRO A 613 -13.44 20.62 0.83
CA PRO A 613 -12.05 20.79 1.22
C PRO A 613 -11.61 22.26 1.36
N ASN A 614 -12.40 23.19 0.83
CA ASN A 614 -12.14 24.63 1.01
C ASN A 614 -12.83 25.21 2.26
N SER A 615 -13.50 24.38 3.06
CA SER A 615 -14.16 24.80 4.30
C SER A 615 -13.19 24.79 5.48
N GLU A 616 -13.27 25.79 6.37
CA GLU A 616 -12.54 25.79 7.65
C GLU A 616 -12.94 24.61 8.56
N ASN A 617 -14.15 24.07 8.36
CA ASN A 617 -14.69 22.94 9.12
C ASN A 617 -14.67 21.66 8.24
N TYR A 618 -13.67 21.52 7.37
CA TYR A 618 -13.55 20.37 6.50
C TYR A 618 -13.45 19.04 7.26
N ASP A 619 -14.26 18.09 6.84
CA ASP A 619 -14.21 16.71 7.30
C ASP A 619 -14.41 15.77 6.11
N SER A 620 -13.34 15.12 5.65
CA SER A 620 -13.37 14.22 4.50
C SER A 620 -14.33 13.03 4.68
N ASN A 621 -14.67 12.68 5.93
CA ASN A 621 -15.58 11.60 6.28
C ASN A 621 -17.04 12.07 6.54
N ALA A 622 -17.36 13.36 6.32
CA ALA A 622 -18.74 13.83 6.44
C ALA A 622 -19.61 13.17 5.36
N ASP A 623 -20.70 12.53 5.79
CA ASP A 623 -21.66 11.87 4.91
C ASP A 623 -22.85 12.77 4.59
N TYR A 624 -23.21 13.69 5.49
CA TYR A 624 -24.32 14.60 5.26
C TYR A 624 -24.13 15.96 5.93
N CYS A 625 -24.78 16.98 5.34
CA CYS A 625 -24.87 18.32 5.89
C CYS A 625 -26.31 18.80 5.91
N ILE A 626 -26.68 19.53 6.99
CA ILE A 626 -28.00 20.18 7.13
C ILE A 626 -27.76 21.69 7.27
N ASN A 627 -28.34 22.46 6.38
CA ASN A 627 -28.30 23.91 6.43
C ASN A 627 -29.68 24.53 6.08
N GLY A 628 -30.36 25.04 7.07
CA GLY A 628 -31.72 25.59 6.92
C GLY A 628 -32.74 24.52 6.49
N ASP A 629 -33.27 24.67 5.28
CA ASP A 629 -34.20 23.75 4.62
C ASP A 629 -33.56 22.81 3.61
N ILE A 630 -32.21 22.76 3.58
CA ILE A 630 -31.37 21.94 2.70
C ILE A 630 -30.80 20.78 3.50
N VAL A 631 -30.88 19.59 2.95
CA VAL A 631 -30.16 18.40 3.42
C VAL A 631 -29.42 17.79 2.24
N GLU A 632 -28.13 17.69 2.34
CA GLU A 632 -27.29 16.96 1.40
C GLU A 632 -26.77 15.70 2.03
N VAL A 633 -26.75 14.62 1.26
CA VAL A 633 -26.26 13.29 1.69
C VAL A 633 -25.44 12.68 0.57
N ARG A 634 -24.31 12.06 0.91
CA ARG A 634 -23.58 11.16 0.01
C ARG A 634 -23.47 9.77 0.59
N ILE A 635 -23.63 8.76 -0.24
CA ILE A 635 -23.49 7.36 0.16
C ILE A 635 -22.45 6.69 -0.76
N PRO A 636 -21.41 6.06 -0.22
CA PRO A 636 -20.48 5.28 -1.03
C PRO A 636 -21.20 4.16 -1.77
N TRP A 637 -20.86 3.94 -3.03
CA TRP A 637 -21.44 2.87 -3.84
C TRP A 637 -21.30 1.48 -3.19
N SER A 638 -20.17 1.22 -2.54
CA SER A 638 -19.92 -0.05 -1.86
C SER A 638 -20.84 -0.31 -0.67
N LEU A 639 -21.37 0.75 -0.02
CA LEU A 639 -22.36 0.59 1.04
C LEU A 639 -23.75 0.16 0.51
N LEU A 640 -24.00 0.42 -0.77
CA LEU A 640 -25.21 -0.04 -1.48
C LEU A 640 -24.94 -1.35 -2.26
N ASN A 641 -23.88 -2.07 -1.90
CA ASN A 641 -23.48 -3.35 -2.50
C ASN A 641 -23.05 -3.28 -3.97
N PHE A 642 -22.79 -2.10 -4.53
CA PHE A 642 -22.20 -1.97 -5.87
C PHE A 642 -20.70 -2.27 -5.85
N TYR A 643 -20.24 -3.08 -6.81
CA TYR A 643 -18.82 -3.32 -7.06
C TYR A 643 -18.35 -2.76 -8.42
N ASP A 644 -19.27 -2.48 -9.33
CA ASP A 644 -19.03 -1.73 -10.57
C ASP A 644 -20.26 -0.88 -10.89
N PRO A 645 -20.33 0.34 -10.33
CA PRO A 645 -21.47 1.25 -10.54
C PRO A 645 -21.68 1.63 -12.01
N SER A 646 -20.60 1.70 -12.83
CA SER A 646 -20.69 2.07 -14.24
C SER A 646 -21.52 1.08 -15.09
N LYS A 647 -21.56 -0.16 -14.63
CA LYS A 647 -22.33 -1.24 -15.27
C LYS A 647 -23.57 -1.62 -14.47
N CYS A 648 -23.92 -0.85 -13.45
CA CYS A 648 -24.98 -1.16 -12.50
C CYS A 648 -24.84 -2.58 -11.89
N MET A 649 -23.58 -3.01 -11.67
CA MET A 649 -23.30 -4.34 -11.13
C MET A 649 -23.25 -4.28 -9.62
N VAL A 650 -24.17 -4.98 -8.99
CA VAL A 650 -24.21 -5.24 -7.55
C VAL A 650 -23.64 -6.62 -7.24
N CYS A 651 -23.12 -6.81 -6.04
CA CYS A 651 -22.57 -8.08 -5.61
C CYS A 651 -23.66 -9.18 -5.65
N LEU A 652 -23.46 -10.15 -6.54
CA LEU A 652 -24.42 -11.22 -6.87
C LEU A 652 -24.28 -12.48 -6.01
N LEU A 653 -23.83 -12.39 -4.76
CA LEU A 653 -23.85 -13.56 -3.87
C LEU A 653 -25.27 -14.17 -3.69
N TYR A 654 -26.28 -13.54 -4.28
CA TYR A 654 -27.71 -13.88 -4.16
C TYR A 654 -28.37 -14.43 -5.41
N THR A 655 -27.76 -14.39 -6.57
CA THR A 655 -28.48 -14.65 -7.84
C THR A 655 -28.10 -15.90 -8.60
N SER A 656 -27.28 -16.77 -8.03
CA SER A 656 -26.95 -18.07 -8.64
C SER A 656 -27.62 -19.24 -7.97
#